data_11b48053f0ec730668d81a3174b15517
#
_entry.id   11b48053f0ec730668d81a3174b15517
#
_cell.length_a   1.000
_cell.length_b   1.000
_cell.length_c   1.000
_cell.angle_alpha   90.00
_cell.angle_beta   90.00
_cell.angle_gamma   90.00
#
_symmetry.space_group_name_H-M   'P 1'
#
loop_
_entity.id
_entity.type
_entity.pdbx_description
1 polymer ?
#
loop_
_entity_poly.entity_id
_entity_poly.type
_entity_poly.pdbx_seq_one_letter_code
_entity_poly.pdbx_strand_id
1 'polypeptide(L)'
;MDKIIIKGARENNLKNIDIEIPKNKLVVMTGVSGSGKSSLAFDTIYAEGQRRYVESLSAYARQFIAATGKPDVDTIEGLSPSISIDQKTTNKNPRSTVGTVTEIYDYLRLLFARIGVPYCPNHHIPISSQSVEEMTTRVLSLEESTKIMVMSPIVKGEKGTQKDLFEKLRKEGYIRVKVDGEVKDLSEDLELDKNKKHNISVIIDRLVVKEGIRSRLYSSLETATKLSHGKVIIDVIGGEELLMSEDYACPYCDYSLEELEPRIFSFNAPYGSCPDCKGLGVKYKIDVDLVIPNKNKSILEGAIKPINLDEESSIMYTELTTVADFYHIDLSKPVKELTKEELDIILYGAKDALTFNYQAKNGNTRKTTSYYEGIITNLERRYIETKSTWIREWIEGYMTELECPTCHGSRLKPSVLNVLINKKNIYEVTSMSIEELNKYISNLKLTPEQASISEIVVKEIKSRLNFLINVGLSYLTLSREAGTLSGGESQRIRLATQIGSRLTGVLYVLDEPSIGLHQRDNQRLINSLLEMRDLGNSLIVVEHDTDTMLQADYLIDIGPGAGEHGGYVVAKGTPEEVMNNPDSLTGRYLKGIEKIEVPSKRRKGNKKYLEIKGAKENNLKNINVKIPLGTMTLVTGVSGSGKSSLINEILYKTLASTIYSSKEKPGKCKEIKGLENIDKVVQISQAPIGRTPRSNPATYTGVFDDIRDIFAETKEAKIRGYDKGRFSFNVKGGRCEACWGDGVKKIEMHFLPDVYVPCEVCNGTRYNSETLEIKYKDKNIYEVLNMRVDEAMEFFENHPKVLNKLKVLSDVGLGYIRLGQAAPTLSGGEAARVKLAKELQKKPTGKSIFILDEPTTGLHQDDIKKLLKILERIVDNGDTVVIIEHNLDVIKVADYIIDLGPEGGTGGGEVVATGTPEQVADNPNSYTGEFLKEILKK
;
A
#
# COMPACT_ATOMS: atom_id res chain seq x y z
N MET A 1 -35.52 21.69 2.04
CA MET A 1 -35.83 20.43 2.76
C MET A 1 -34.71 20.20 3.76
N ASP A 2 -35.02 20.18 5.05
CA ASP A 2 -34.02 20.01 6.10
C ASP A 2 -33.79 18.56 6.50
N LYS A 3 -34.39 17.64 5.75
CA LYS A 3 -34.30 16.20 5.99
C LYS A 3 -34.14 15.43 4.69
N ILE A 4 -33.50 14.27 4.79
CA ILE A 4 -33.52 13.20 3.78
C ILE A 4 -34.67 12.27 4.19
N ILE A 5 -35.64 12.05 3.29
CA ILE A 5 -36.81 11.22 3.55
C ILE A 5 -36.72 9.97 2.68
N ILE A 6 -36.65 8.82 3.32
CA ILE A 6 -36.54 7.50 2.68
C ILE A 6 -37.81 6.74 2.94
N LYS A 7 -38.40 6.17 1.90
CA LYS A 7 -39.61 5.30 2.00
C LYS A 7 -39.35 3.99 1.30
N GLY A 8 -39.68 2.90 1.98
CA GLY A 8 -39.68 1.58 1.41
C GLY A 8 -38.30 1.05 1.05
N ALA A 9 -37.28 1.26 1.87
CA ALA A 9 -35.94 0.70 1.63
C ALA A 9 -35.93 -0.81 1.91
N ARG A 10 -35.56 -1.61 0.89
CA ARG A 10 -35.60 -3.08 0.92
C ARG A 10 -34.29 -3.72 0.45
N GLU A 11 -33.24 -2.90 0.26
CA GLU A 11 -31.94 -3.41 -0.21
C GLU A 11 -31.36 -4.45 0.75
N ASN A 12 -30.89 -5.58 0.23
CA ASN A 12 -30.32 -6.72 0.98
C ASN A 12 -31.28 -7.26 2.06
N ASN A 13 -31.00 -7.01 3.35
CA ASN A 13 -31.80 -7.50 4.47
C ASN A 13 -32.74 -6.45 5.07
N LEU A 14 -32.81 -5.25 4.51
CA LEU A 14 -33.70 -4.19 5.00
C LEU A 14 -35.19 -4.57 4.86
N LYS A 15 -35.98 -4.28 5.90
CA LYS A 15 -37.37 -4.69 6.04
C LYS A 15 -38.35 -3.55 5.75
N ASN A 16 -38.33 -3.02 4.52
CA ASN A 16 -39.20 -1.93 4.08
C ASN A 16 -39.11 -0.69 4.99
N ILE A 17 -37.89 -0.18 5.18
CA ILE A 17 -37.61 0.91 6.15
C ILE A 17 -38.15 2.23 5.61
N ASP A 18 -38.91 2.93 6.49
CA ASP A 18 -39.28 4.34 6.36
C ASP A 18 -38.53 5.15 7.39
N ILE A 19 -37.68 6.10 6.96
CA ILE A 19 -36.88 6.91 7.87
C ILE A 19 -36.67 8.33 7.37
N GLU A 20 -36.67 9.27 8.30
CA GLU A 20 -36.26 10.66 8.10
C GLU A 20 -34.90 10.90 8.77
N ILE A 21 -33.95 11.44 8.03
CA ILE A 21 -32.58 11.73 8.49
C ILE A 21 -32.35 13.25 8.42
N PRO A 22 -31.98 13.93 9.51
CA PRO A 22 -31.73 15.37 9.50
C PRO A 22 -30.51 15.70 8.66
N LYS A 23 -30.58 16.81 7.87
CA LYS A 23 -29.44 17.35 7.13
C LYS A 23 -28.55 18.26 8.01
N ASN A 24 -27.34 18.49 7.55
CA ASN A 24 -26.33 19.33 8.20
C ASN A 24 -26.08 18.89 9.66
N LYS A 25 -26.08 17.56 9.85
CA LYS A 25 -25.87 16.89 11.13
C LYS A 25 -24.86 15.77 10.98
N LEU A 26 -24.21 15.44 12.08
CA LEU A 26 -23.45 14.21 12.24
C LEU A 26 -24.42 13.09 12.66
N VAL A 27 -24.78 12.25 11.71
CA VAL A 27 -25.68 11.10 11.91
C VAL A 27 -24.84 9.83 12.00
N VAL A 28 -24.94 9.09 13.10
CA VAL A 28 -24.27 7.82 13.25
C VAL A 28 -25.27 6.67 13.11
N MET A 29 -24.95 5.72 12.22
CA MET A 29 -25.70 4.46 12.06
C MET A 29 -24.95 3.35 12.80
N THR A 30 -25.60 2.71 13.75
CA THR A 30 -25.03 1.68 14.59
C THR A 30 -25.90 0.43 14.61
N GLY A 31 -25.47 -0.62 15.31
CA GLY A 31 -26.17 -1.91 15.47
C GLY A 31 -25.22 -3.09 15.27
N VAL A 32 -25.69 -4.30 15.53
CA VAL A 32 -24.87 -5.52 15.43
C VAL A 32 -24.36 -5.77 14.01
N SER A 33 -23.27 -6.54 13.89
CA SER A 33 -22.72 -6.91 12.57
C SER A 33 -23.77 -7.65 11.73
N GLY A 34 -23.92 -7.27 10.45
CA GLY A 34 -24.94 -7.86 9.57
C GLY A 34 -26.37 -7.37 9.82
N SER A 35 -26.59 -6.32 10.62
CA SER A 35 -27.94 -5.77 10.87
C SER A 35 -28.54 -4.98 9.71
N GLY A 36 -27.73 -4.55 8.72
CA GLY A 36 -28.20 -3.77 7.56
C GLY A 36 -27.72 -2.32 7.52
N LYS A 37 -26.78 -1.93 8.40
CA LYS A 37 -26.20 -0.56 8.44
C LYS A 37 -25.64 -0.12 7.10
N SER A 38 -24.73 -0.92 6.55
CA SER A 38 -24.07 -0.62 5.27
C SER A 38 -25.07 -0.68 4.11
N SER A 39 -26.08 -1.58 4.19
CA SER A 39 -27.15 -1.66 3.20
C SER A 39 -27.99 -0.38 3.14
N LEU A 40 -28.26 0.26 4.28
CA LEU A 40 -28.96 1.54 4.30
C LEU A 40 -28.03 2.70 3.89
N ALA A 41 -26.82 2.78 4.46
CA ALA A 41 -25.91 3.92 4.25
C ALA A 41 -25.32 3.93 2.85
N PHE A 42 -24.73 2.79 2.41
CA PHE A 42 -23.98 2.70 1.15
C PHE A 42 -24.82 2.18 0.00
N ASP A 43 -25.48 1.01 0.16
CA ASP A 43 -26.19 0.36 -0.94
C ASP A 43 -27.51 1.06 -1.28
N THR A 44 -28.08 1.87 -0.36
CA THR A 44 -29.32 2.62 -0.58
C THR A 44 -29.07 4.12 -0.74
N ILE A 45 -28.61 4.81 0.31
CA ILE A 45 -28.53 6.29 0.33
C ILE A 45 -27.42 6.78 -0.61
N TYR A 46 -26.19 6.29 -0.42
CA TYR A 46 -25.07 6.70 -1.27
C TYR A 46 -25.28 6.27 -2.72
N ALA A 47 -25.68 5.03 -2.97
CA ALA A 47 -25.90 4.50 -4.31
C ALA A 47 -26.92 5.34 -5.10
N GLU A 48 -28.05 5.74 -4.48
CA GLU A 48 -29.04 6.59 -5.12
C GLU A 48 -28.54 8.02 -5.35
N GLY A 49 -27.80 8.58 -4.40
CA GLY A 49 -27.17 9.90 -4.55
C GLY A 49 -26.16 9.94 -5.69
N GLN A 50 -25.30 8.92 -5.80
CA GLN A 50 -24.34 8.77 -6.89
C GLN A 50 -25.06 8.55 -8.23
N ARG A 51 -26.09 7.68 -8.28
CA ARG A 51 -26.89 7.44 -9.50
C ARG A 51 -27.47 8.73 -10.04
N ARG A 52 -28.11 9.54 -9.21
CA ARG A 52 -28.70 10.84 -9.61
C ARG A 52 -27.65 11.82 -10.11
N TYR A 53 -26.49 11.84 -9.46
CA TYR A 53 -25.37 12.67 -9.89
C TYR A 53 -24.86 12.25 -11.27
N VAL A 54 -24.64 10.94 -11.49
CA VAL A 54 -24.20 10.39 -12.78
C VAL A 54 -25.23 10.65 -13.88
N GLU A 55 -26.53 10.52 -13.58
CA GLU A 55 -27.61 10.80 -14.53
C GLU A 55 -27.67 12.27 -14.95
N SER A 56 -27.22 13.18 -14.11
CA SER A 56 -27.15 14.61 -14.45
C SER A 56 -25.99 14.95 -15.39
N LEU A 57 -25.03 14.05 -15.59
CA LEU A 57 -23.88 14.25 -16.48
C LEU A 57 -24.24 14.03 -17.96
N SER A 58 -23.40 14.55 -18.85
CA SER A 58 -23.58 14.34 -20.31
C SER A 58 -23.51 12.84 -20.65
N ALA A 59 -24.18 12.45 -21.76
CA ALA A 59 -24.16 11.07 -22.24
C ALA A 59 -22.74 10.53 -22.48
N TYR A 60 -21.83 11.38 -22.91
CA TYR A 60 -20.41 11.06 -23.08
C TYR A 60 -19.74 10.74 -21.74
N ALA A 61 -19.90 11.58 -20.72
CA ALA A 61 -19.33 11.35 -19.39
C ALA A 61 -19.88 10.09 -18.73
N ARG A 62 -21.17 9.77 -18.94
CA ARG A 62 -21.81 8.54 -18.42
C ARG A 62 -21.21 7.24 -18.95
N GLN A 63 -20.62 7.25 -20.15
CA GLN A 63 -19.97 6.06 -20.72
C GLN A 63 -18.69 5.65 -19.97
N PHE A 64 -18.07 6.58 -19.25
CA PHE A 64 -16.84 6.34 -18.48
C PHE A 64 -17.09 6.08 -16.99
N ILE A 65 -18.31 6.27 -16.51
CA ILE A 65 -18.66 6.06 -15.10
C ILE A 65 -19.57 4.84 -15.01
N ALA A 66 -19.15 3.84 -14.23
CA ALA A 66 -19.95 2.64 -14.02
C ALA A 66 -21.34 3.02 -13.46
N ALA A 67 -22.38 2.64 -14.18
CA ALA A 67 -23.75 2.83 -13.72
C ALA A 67 -23.99 1.93 -12.50
N THR A 68 -24.16 2.52 -11.34
CA THR A 68 -24.71 1.83 -10.17
C THR A 68 -26.18 1.48 -10.47
N GLY A 69 -26.58 0.24 -10.21
CA GLY A 69 -27.97 -0.17 -10.33
C GLY A 69 -28.87 0.70 -9.44
N LYS A 70 -30.14 0.83 -9.81
CA LYS A 70 -31.11 1.50 -8.93
C LYS A 70 -31.31 0.66 -7.66
N PRO A 71 -31.10 1.23 -6.47
CA PRO A 71 -31.36 0.50 -5.22
C PRO A 71 -32.85 0.16 -5.07
N ASP A 72 -33.14 -0.92 -4.35
CA ASP A 72 -34.52 -1.32 -4.03
C ASP A 72 -35.11 -0.42 -2.95
N VAL A 73 -35.66 0.70 -3.39
CA VAL A 73 -36.30 1.72 -2.55
C VAL A 73 -37.44 2.38 -3.32
N ASP A 74 -38.52 2.70 -2.63
CA ASP A 74 -39.67 3.36 -3.29
C ASP A 74 -39.33 4.79 -3.65
N THR A 75 -38.95 5.59 -2.67
CA THR A 75 -38.51 6.99 -2.88
C THR A 75 -37.45 7.44 -1.90
N ILE A 76 -36.55 8.31 -2.37
CA ILE A 76 -35.65 9.08 -1.53
C ILE A 76 -35.73 10.55 -1.94
N GLU A 77 -36.13 11.40 -1.01
CA GLU A 77 -36.22 12.85 -1.21
C GLU A 77 -35.14 13.57 -0.43
N GLY A 78 -34.77 14.75 -0.91
CA GLY A 78 -33.84 15.61 -0.18
C GLY A 78 -32.37 15.21 -0.27
N LEU A 79 -31.94 14.29 -1.15
CA LEU A 79 -30.53 13.94 -1.32
C LEU A 79 -29.70 15.12 -1.86
N SER A 80 -28.51 15.29 -1.28
CA SER A 80 -27.45 16.13 -1.82
C SER A 80 -26.47 15.26 -2.63
N PRO A 81 -25.57 15.86 -3.45
CA PRO A 81 -24.45 15.12 -4.05
C PRO A 81 -23.72 14.32 -2.97
N SER A 82 -23.49 13.04 -3.21
CA SER A 82 -22.96 12.13 -2.20
C SER A 82 -21.55 11.67 -2.50
N ILE A 83 -20.71 11.62 -1.49
CA ILE A 83 -19.32 11.12 -1.53
C ILE A 83 -19.18 10.01 -0.50
N SER A 84 -18.67 8.84 -0.91
CA SER A 84 -18.35 7.76 0.04
C SER A 84 -16.85 7.72 0.36
N ILE A 85 -16.56 7.39 1.61
CA ILE A 85 -15.22 7.14 2.11
C ILE A 85 -15.23 5.77 2.78
N ASP A 86 -14.98 4.72 1.96
CA ASP A 86 -14.97 3.33 2.38
C ASP A 86 -13.54 2.79 2.60
N GLN A 87 -13.43 1.57 3.15
CA GLN A 87 -12.15 0.92 3.44
C GLN A 87 -11.58 0.11 2.25
N LYS A 88 -12.41 -0.19 1.24
CA LYS A 88 -12.13 -1.28 0.28
C LYS A 88 -11.08 -1.01 -0.78
N THR A 89 -10.59 0.20 -0.94
CA THR A 89 -9.68 0.54 -2.06
C THR A 89 -8.29 0.94 -1.61
N THR A 90 -7.41 -0.03 -1.39
CA THR A 90 -5.98 0.23 -1.41
C THR A 90 -5.51 0.32 -2.86
N ASN A 91 -4.96 1.47 -3.23
CA ASN A 91 -4.35 1.65 -4.55
C ASN A 91 -3.07 0.80 -4.61
N LYS A 92 -3.08 -0.26 -5.43
CA LYS A 92 -1.94 -1.18 -5.61
C LYS A 92 -0.90 -0.68 -6.60
N ASN A 93 -1.04 0.54 -7.12
CA ASN A 93 -0.06 1.10 -8.04
C ASN A 93 1.23 1.44 -7.27
N PRO A 94 2.38 0.80 -7.57
CA PRO A 94 3.64 1.01 -6.85
C PRO A 94 4.21 2.43 -7.04
N ARG A 95 3.67 3.19 -8.00
CA ARG A 95 4.02 4.59 -8.22
C ARG A 95 3.20 5.58 -7.41
N SER A 96 2.13 5.12 -6.74
CA SER A 96 1.34 5.98 -5.88
C SER A 96 1.98 6.09 -4.49
N THR A 97 2.17 7.31 -4.02
CA THR A 97 2.67 7.61 -2.67
C THR A 97 1.65 8.44 -1.90
N VAL A 98 1.81 8.52 -0.58
CA VAL A 98 0.99 9.43 0.25
C VAL A 98 1.00 10.84 -0.33
N GLY A 99 2.18 11.35 -0.72
CA GLY A 99 2.33 12.69 -1.30
C GLY A 99 1.55 12.89 -2.60
N THR A 100 1.47 11.87 -3.47
CA THR A 100 0.71 11.98 -4.73
C THR A 100 -0.80 11.83 -4.53
N VAL A 101 -1.22 10.98 -3.60
CA VAL A 101 -2.65 10.78 -3.28
C VAL A 101 -3.25 12.01 -2.59
N THR A 102 -2.46 12.71 -1.78
CA THR A 102 -2.86 13.95 -1.08
C THR A 102 -2.66 15.21 -1.92
N GLU A 103 -2.09 15.08 -3.12
CA GLU A 103 -1.69 16.18 -4.01
C GLU A 103 -0.61 17.12 -3.41
N ILE A 104 -0.13 16.87 -2.19
CA ILE A 104 0.93 17.69 -1.56
C ILE A 104 2.21 17.64 -2.39
N TYR A 105 2.51 16.50 -3.02
CA TYR A 105 3.68 16.36 -3.87
C TYR A 105 3.67 17.30 -5.07
N ASP A 106 2.50 17.58 -5.65
CA ASP A 106 2.37 18.50 -6.77
C ASP A 106 2.66 19.95 -6.36
N TYR A 107 2.21 20.34 -5.17
CA TYR A 107 2.57 21.64 -4.59
C TYR A 107 4.06 21.72 -4.22
N LEU A 108 4.67 20.63 -3.71
CA LEU A 108 6.11 20.59 -3.46
C LEU A 108 6.92 20.72 -4.76
N ARG A 109 6.51 20.04 -5.84
CA ARG A 109 7.15 20.17 -7.17
C ARG A 109 7.11 21.62 -7.65
N LEU A 110 5.97 22.29 -7.48
CA LEU A 110 5.83 23.69 -7.83
C LEU A 110 6.71 24.58 -6.95
N LEU A 111 6.75 24.32 -5.64
CA LEU A 111 7.60 25.06 -4.70
C LEU A 111 9.08 24.94 -5.08
N PHE A 112 9.58 23.72 -5.31
CA PHE A 112 10.97 23.47 -5.70
C PHE A 112 11.33 24.07 -7.06
N ALA A 113 10.40 24.08 -8.01
CA ALA A 113 10.59 24.72 -9.30
C ALA A 113 10.66 26.26 -9.23
N ARG A 114 9.97 26.88 -8.26
CA ARG A 114 9.89 28.35 -8.14
C ARG A 114 10.94 28.99 -7.25
N ILE A 115 11.27 28.34 -6.13
CA ILE A 115 12.19 28.91 -5.13
C ILE A 115 13.39 27.99 -4.82
N GLY A 116 13.45 26.81 -5.43
CA GLY A 116 14.57 25.89 -5.28
C GLY A 116 15.84 26.44 -5.90
N VAL A 117 16.96 26.28 -5.21
CA VAL A 117 18.30 26.69 -5.68
C VAL A 117 19.06 25.45 -6.10
N PRO A 118 19.43 25.32 -7.39
CA PRO A 118 20.25 24.20 -7.83
C PRO A 118 21.71 24.39 -7.40
N TYR A 119 22.35 23.28 -7.05
CA TYR A 119 23.74 23.21 -6.64
C TYR A 119 24.54 22.30 -7.56
N CYS A 120 25.78 22.64 -7.79
CA CYS A 120 26.71 21.76 -8.48
C CYS A 120 27.10 20.59 -7.57
N PRO A 121 26.93 19.31 -7.99
CA PRO A 121 27.28 18.16 -7.16
C PRO A 121 28.78 18.03 -6.89
N ASN A 122 29.63 18.56 -7.80
CA ASN A 122 31.08 18.46 -7.71
C ASN A 122 31.70 19.57 -6.86
N HIS A 123 31.16 20.79 -6.92
CA HIS A 123 31.74 21.98 -6.27
C HIS A 123 30.88 22.48 -5.10
N HIS A 124 29.67 21.96 -4.91
CA HIS A 124 28.74 22.34 -3.83
C HIS A 124 28.41 23.84 -3.77
N ILE A 125 28.49 24.53 -4.90
CA ILE A 125 28.13 25.93 -5.06
C ILE A 125 26.75 26.07 -5.70
N PRO A 126 25.99 27.11 -5.36
CA PRO A 126 24.74 27.41 -6.05
C PRO A 126 25.05 27.80 -7.51
N ILE A 127 24.23 27.32 -8.41
CA ILE A 127 24.28 27.68 -9.83
C ILE A 127 23.00 28.44 -10.20
N SER A 128 23.17 29.49 -11.02
CA SER A 128 22.06 30.33 -11.47
C SER A 128 22.03 30.44 -12.98
N SER A 129 20.84 30.53 -13.54
CA SER A 129 20.67 31.01 -14.91
C SER A 129 20.72 32.53 -14.91
N GLN A 130 21.17 33.11 -16.00
CA GLN A 130 21.21 34.57 -16.17
C GLN A 130 20.63 34.92 -17.51
N SER A 131 19.65 35.79 -17.55
CA SER A 131 19.17 36.36 -18.81
C SER A 131 20.25 37.20 -19.48
N VAL A 132 20.19 37.37 -20.77
CA VAL A 132 21.12 38.23 -21.50
C VAL A 132 21.13 39.64 -20.93
N GLU A 133 19.98 40.11 -20.42
CA GLU A 133 19.86 41.43 -19.78
C GLU A 133 20.63 41.49 -18.45
N GLU A 134 20.55 40.44 -17.63
CA GLU A 134 21.31 40.32 -16.36
C GLU A 134 22.81 40.17 -16.63
N MET A 135 23.19 39.34 -17.63
CA MET A 135 24.59 39.24 -18.10
C MET A 135 25.12 40.59 -18.53
N THR A 136 24.32 41.36 -19.31
CA THR A 136 24.67 42.70 -19.72
C THR A 136 24.90 43.62 -18.53
N THR A 137 23.98 43.59 -17.57
CA THR A 137 24.11 44.45 -16.37
C THR A 137 25.30 44.07 -15.52
N ARG A 138 25.59 42.76 -15.37
CA ARG A 138 26.75 42.26 -14.64
C ARG A 138 28.05 42.69 -15.30
N VAL A 139 28.15 42.63 -16.63
CA VAL A 139 29.36 43.07 -17.37
C VAL A 139 29.51 44.59 -17.26
N LEU A 140 28.45 45.35 -17.30
CA LEU A 140 28.48 46.82 -17.11
C LEU A 140 28.83 47.25 -15.68
N SER A 141 28.72 46.37 -14.68
CA SER A 141 29.14 46.63 -13.31
C SER A 141 30.66 46.48 -13.09
N LEU A 142 31.41 46.00 -14.09
CA LEU A 142 32.90 46.03 -14.07
C LEU A 142 33.43 47.45 -14.08
N GLU A 143 34.67 47.65 -13.66
CA GLU A 143 35.30 48.96 -13.63
C GLU A 143 35.32 49.63 -15.02
N GLU A 144 35.08 50.94 -15.04
CA GLU A 144 35.09 51.69 -16.29
C GLU A 144 36.48 51.61 -16.95
N SER A 145 36.52 51.55 -18.31
CA SER A 145 37.69 51.31 -19.14
C SER A 145 38.25 49.87 -19.12
N THR A 146 37.61 48.92 -18.45
CA THR A 146 37.98 47.49 -18.53
C THR A 146 37.82 47.00 -19.97
N LYS A 147 38.88 46.35 -20.48
CA LYS A 147 38.86 45.71 -21.83
C LYS A 147 38.38 44.28 -21.68
N ILE A 148 37.35 43.92 -22.42
CA ILE A 148 36.72 42.58 -22.41
C ILE A 148 36.63 41.99 -23.81
N MET A 149 36.69 40.65 -23.89
CA MET A 149 36.30 39.88 -25.06
C MET A 149 35.03 39.07 -24.75
N VAL A 150 34.00 39.20 -25.57
CA VAL A 150 32.82 38.40 -25.55
C VAL A 150 33.06 37.16 -26.40
N MET A 151 33.03 35.98 -25.81
CA MET A 151 33.35 34.74 -26.46
C MET A 151 32.22 33.72 -26.30
N SER A 152 32.04 32.88 -27.33
CA SER A 152 31.13 31.76 -27.33
C SER A 152 31.90 30.43 -27.23
N PRO A 153 31.83 29.67 -26.16
CA PRO A 153 32.49 28.38 -26.01
C PRO A 153 31.78 27.32 -26.86
N ILE A 154 32.46 26.76 -27.88
CA ILE A 154 31.87 25.78 -28.79
C ILE A 154 32.39 24.37 -28.53
N VAL A 155 33.69 24.22 -28.25
CA VAL A 155 34.31 22.94 -27.97
C VAL A 155 34.99 23.01 -26.60
N LYS A 156 34.71 22.00 -25.75
CA LYS A 156 35.32 21.91 -24.44
C LYS A 156 35.81 20.49 -24.17
N GLY A 157 37.14 20.34 -24.14
CA GLY A 157 37.79 19.08 -23.79
C GLY A 157 37.62 17.94 -24.82
N GLU A 158 37.33 18.24 -26.09
CA GLU A 158 37.17 17.24 -27.13
C GLU A 158 38.47 17.02 -27.91
N LYS A 159 38.69 15.76 -28.33
CA LYS A 159 39.82 15.40 -29.20
C LYS A 159 39.41 15.56 -30.65
N GLY A 160 40.34 15.94 -31.50
CA GLY A 160 40.16 16.02 -32.94
C GLY A 160 40.83 17.25 -33.53
N THR A 161 40.97 17.26 -34.84
CA THR A 161 41.56 18.39 -35.61
C THR A 161 40.61 19.56 -35.79
N GLN A 162 39.30 19.36 -35.54
CA GLN A 162 38.21 20.36 -35.61
C GLN A 162 38.20 21.18 -36.96
N LYS A 163 38.70 20.60 -38.05
CA LYS A 163 38.81 21.28 -39.36
C LYS A 163 37.40 21.71 -39.91
N ASP A 164 36.42 20.81 -39.83
CA ASP A 164 35.05 21.11 -40.32
C ASP A 164 34.41 22.25 -39.52
N LEU A 165 34.68 22.35 -38.21
CA LEU A 165 34.22 23.43 -37.36
C LEU A 165 34.81 24.76 -37.78
N PHE A 166 36.12 24.80 -37.99
CA PHE A 166 36.79 26.04 -38.44
C PHE A 166 36.29 26.49 -39.81
N GLU A 167 36.08 25.57 -40.77
CA GLU A 167 35.49 25.90 -42.06
C GLU A 167 34.05 26.45 -41.92
N LYS A 168 33.26 25.89 -41.07
CA LYS A 168 31.91 26.37 -40.79
C LYS A 168 31.94 27.78 -40.21
N LEU A 169 32.77 28.04 -39.20
CA LEU A 169 32.93 29.36 -38.60
C LEU A 169 33.42 30.42 -39.59
N ARG A 170 34.35 30.06 -40.49
CA ARG A 170 34.79 30.96 -41.61
C ARG A 170 33.64 31.32 -42.52
N LYS A 171 32.79 30.35 -42.90
CA LYS A 171 31.60 30.58 -43.76
C LYS A 171 30.57 31.48 -43.11
N GLU A 172 30.43 31.38 -41.78
CA GLU A 172 29.54 32.23 -40.99
C GLU A 172 30.10 33.63 -40.72
N GLY A 173 31.35 33.90 -41.14
CA GLY A 173 31.96 35.23 -41.05
C GLY A 173 32.69 35.54 -39.76
N TYR A 174 32.94 34.57 -38.89
CA TYR A 174 33.79 34.78 -37.73
C TYR A 174 35.26 34.88 -38.09
N ILE A 175 36.00 35.76 -37.41
CA ILE A 175 37.38 36.10 -37.73
C ILE A 175 38.37 35.42 -36.79
N ARG A 176 38.03 35.27 -35.51
CA ARG A 176 38.99 34.82 -34.47
C ARG A 176 38.38 33.83 -33.51
N VAL A 177 39.22 32.90 -33.06
CA VAL A 177 38.93 31.92 -32.04
C VAL A 177 40.01 31.95 -30.95
N LYS A 178 39.64 31.61 -29.71
CA LYS A 178 40.57 31.30 -28.65
C LYS A 178 40.68 29.79 -28.56
N VAL A 179 41.86 29.23 -28.80
CA VAL A 179 42.14 27.81 -28.78
C VAL A 179 43.15 27.57 -27.67
N ASP A 180 42.77 26.74 -26.68
CA ASP A 180 43.62 26.36 -25.52
C ASP A 180 44.25 27.58 -24.81
N GLY A 181 43.53 28.69 -24.74
CA GLY A 181 43.96 29.94 -24.13
C GLY A 181 44.64 30.93 -25.08
N GLU A 182 44.99 30.54 -26.30
CA GLU A 182 45.62 31.40 -27.31
C GLU A 182 44.62 31.93 -28.34
N VAL A 183 44.70 33.23 -28.61
CA VAL A 183 43.85 33.83 -29.70
C VAL A 183 44.49 33.55 -31.04
N LYS A 184 43.72 32.90 -31.93
CA LYS A 184 44.18 32.58 -33.33
C LYS A 184 43.21 33.18 -34.34
N ASP A 185 43.77 33.53 -35.50
CA ASP A 185 42.95 34.06 -36.61
C ASP A 185 42.46 32.91 -37.50
N LEU A 186 41.16 32.89 -37.81
CA LEU A 186 40.57 31.88 -38.65
C LEU A 186 40.98 31.93 -40.09
N SER A 187 41.62 33.03 -40.58
CA SER A 187 42.23 33.11 -41.91
C SER A 187 43.48 32.25 -42.07
N GLU A 188 44.14 31.86 -40.97
CA GLU A 188 45.30 30.97 -40.97
C GLU A 188 44.83 29.50 -40.98
N ASP A 189 45.71 28.61 -41.52
CA ASP A 189 45.45 27.14 -41.38
C ASP A 189 45.78 26.68 -39.98
N LEU A 190 44.67 26.41 -39.19
CA LEU A 190 44.81 25.96 -37.85
C LEU A 190 44.87 24.42 -37.81
N GLU A 191 46.07 23.91 -37.50
CA GLU A 191 46.25 22.47 -37.28
C GLU A 191 46.28 22.17 -35.79
N LEU A 192 45.29 21.37 -35.33
CA LEU A 192 45.20 20.89 -33.94
C LEU A 192 45.63 19.42 -33.84
N ASP A 193 46.26 19.08 -32.73
CA ASP A 193 46.69 17.71 -32.45
C ASP A 193 45.48 16.81 -32.24
N LYS A 194 45.29 15.83 -33.09
CA LYS A 194 44.17 14.85 -33.06
C LYS A 194 44.01 14.10 -31.71
N ASN A 195 45.12 13.94 -30.96
CA ASN A 195 45.15 13.13 -29.78
C ASN A 195 44.98 13.95 -28.47
N LYS A 196 45.10 15.27 -28.55
CA LYS A 196 44.93 16.18 -27.41
C LYS A 196 43.48 16.65 -27.30
N LYS A 197 43.08 16.97 -26.06
CA LYS A 197 41.80 17.64 -25.80
C LYS A 197 41.95 19.13 -25.99
N HIS A 198 41.06 19.72 -26.79
CA HIS A 198 41.10 21.14 -27.11
C HIS A 198 39.85 21.85 -26.54
N ASN A 199 40.07 23.12 -26.14
CA ASN A 199 39.01 24.05 -25.79
C ASN A 199 38.98 25.16 -26.84
N ILE A 200 37.83 25.38 -27.51
CA ILE A 200 37.69 26.37 -28.56
C ILE A 200 36.50 27.27 -28.22
N SER A 201 36.79 28.59 -28.18
CA SER A 201 35.78 29.63 -28.02
C SER A 201 35.88 30.62 -29.17
N VAL A 202 34.71 30.94 -29.76
CA VAL A 202 34.66 31.96 -30.85
C VAL A 202 34.59 33.34 -30.21
N ILE A 203 35.46 34.26 -30.68
CA ILE A 203 35.45 35.65 -30.21
C ILE A 203 34.37 36.40 -31.05
N ILE A 204 33.32 36.82 -30.35
CA ILE A 204 32.18 37.53 -30.99
C ILE A 204 32.50 39.01 -31.08
N ASP A 205 33.01 39.61 -29.97
CA ASP A 205 33.29 41.04 -29.96
C ASP A 205 34.39 41.37 -28.95
N ARG A 206 35.06 42.53 -29.17
CA ARG A 206 36.04 43.11 -28.24
C ARG A 206 35.56 44.50 -27.84
N LEU A 207 35.32 44.68 -26.57
CA LEU A 207 34.67 45.89 -26.07
C LEU A 207 35.50 46.52 -24.91
N VAL A 208 35.24 47.77 -24.67
CA VAL A 208 35.75 48.48 -23.49
C VAL A 208 34.54 48.93 -22.69
N VAL A 209 34.47 48.59 -21.41
CA VAL A 209 33.37 48.99 -20.57
C VAL A 209 33.35 50.51 -20.41
N LYS A 210 32.33 51.16 -20.93
CA LYS A 210 32.09 52.60 -20.88
C LYS A 210 30.60 52.92 -21.03
N GLU A 211 30.25 54.11 -20.67
CA GLU A 211 28.88 54.57 -20.88
C GLU A 211 28.48 54.47 -22.36
N GLY A 212 27.25 53.99 -22.65
CA GLY A 212 26.70 53.88 -24.00
C GLY A 212 26.95 52.57 -24.77
N ILE A 213 27.73 51.60 -24.25
CA ILE A 213 27.96 50.32 -24.94
C ILE A 213 26.89 49.29 -24.78
N ARG A 214 25.86 49.55 -23.91
CA ARG A 214 24.83 48.57 -23.49
C ARG A 214 24.22 47.83 -24.68
N SER A 215 23.76 48.54 -25.69
CA SER A 215 23.11 47.92 -26.86
C SER A 215 24.01 46.98 -27.66
N ARG A 216 25.30 47.42 -27.88
CA ARG A 216 26.28 46.58 -28.57
C ARG A 216 26.69 45.36 -27.73
N LEU A 217 26.89 45.56 -26.44
CA LEU A 217 27.19 44.44 -25.54
C LEU A 217 26.05 43.43 -25.50
N TYR A 218 24.79 43.91 -25.39
CA TYR A 218 23.62 43.03 -25.43
C TYR A 218 23.54 42.17 -26.70
N SER A 219 23.71 42.81 -27.90
CA SER A 219 23.73 42.07 -29.16
C SER A 219 24.88 41.08 -29.26
N SER A 220 26.05 41.42 -28.72
CA SER A 220 27.19 40.51 -28.73
C SER A 220 26.97 39.31 -27.78
N LEU A 221 26.36 39.54 -26.63
CA LEU A 221 25.99 38.48 -25.71
C LEU A 221 24.88 37.57 -26.29
N GLU A 222 23.86 38.18 -26.91
CA GLU A 222 22.80 37.42 -27.60
C GLU A 222 23.34 36.55 -28.74
N THR A 223 24.32 37.06 -29.51
CA THR A 223 24.98 36.28 -30.54
C THR A 223 25.82 35.14 -29.98
N ALA A 224 26.53 35.41 -28.86
CA ALA A 224 27.36 34.42 -28.17
C ALA A 224 26.50 33.27 -27.57
N THR A 225 25.41 33.61 -26.91
CA THR A 225 24.51 32.61 -26.30
C THR A 225 23.80 31.76 -27.37
N LYS A 226 23.37 32.37 -28.48
CA LYS A 226 22.80 31.62 -29.61
C LYS A 226 23.75 30.61 -30.23
N LEU A 227 25.02 30.97 -30.35
CA LEU A 227 26.04 30.12 -31.01
C LEU A 227 26.48 28.94 -30.08
N SER A 228 26.51 29.13 -28.81
CA SER A 228 26.93 28.13 -27.78
C SER A 228 25.80 27.46 -27.00
N HIS A 229 24.56 27.59 -27.47
CA HIS A 229 23.39 27.08 -26.77
C HIS A 229 23.32 27.56 -25.31
N GLY A 230 23.31 28.89 -25.14
CA GLY A 230 23.06 29.56 -23.88
C GLY A 230 24.30 29.93 -23.05
N LYS A 231 25.52 29.61 -23.46
CA LYS A 231 26.75 29.92 -22.70
C LYS A 231 27.57 31.07 -23.33
N VAL A 232 28.16 31.91 -22.46
CA VAL A 232 29.07 32.98 -22.88
C VAL A 232 30.22 33.10 -21.93
N ILE A 233 31.42 33.37 -22.45
CA ILE A 233 32.63 33.69 -21.65
C ILE A 233 32.98 35.15 -21.89
N ILE A 234 33.12 35.90 -20.80
CA ILE A 234 33.68 37.24 -20.81
C ILE A 234 35.10 37.14 -20.33
N ASP A 235 36.04 37.28 -21.24
CA ASP A 235 37.47 37.31 -20.92
C ASP A 235 37.87 38.76 -20.59
N VAL A 236 38.16 39.04 -19.32
CA VAL A 236 38.64 40.33 -18.85
C VAL A 236 40.14 40.39 -19.12
N ILE A 237 40.55 41.19 -20.04
CA ILE A 237 42.01 41.29 -20.43
C ILE A 237 42.85 41.75 -19.24
N GLY A 238 43.64 40.83 -18.72
CA GLY A 238 44.46 41.04 -17.53
C GLY A 238 43.79 40.66 -16.21
N GLY A 239 42.61 40.08 -16.27
CA GLY A 239 41.82 39.56 -15.16
C GLY A 239 41.36 38.13 -15.36
N GLU A 240 40.28 37.75 -14.68
CA GLU A 240 39.71 36.40 -14.76
C GLU A 240 38.63 36.29 -15.85
N GLU A 241 38.47 35.10 -16.41
CA GLU A 241 37.36 34.77 -17.31
C GLU A 241 36.07 34.59 -16.50
N LEU A 242 34.96 35.25 -16.91
CA LEU A 242 33.63 35.11 -16.34
C LEU A 242 32.80 34.26 -17.24
N LEU A 243 32.49 33.04 -16.82
CA LEU A 243 31.51 32.19 -17.49
C LEU A 243 30.09 32.59 -17.03
N MET A 244 29.22 32.84 -17.96
CA MET A 244 27.82 33.13 -17.76
C MET A 244 26.96 32.20 -18.63
N SER A 245 25.78 31.85 -18.19
CA SER A 245 24.90 30.93 -18.94
C SER A 245 23.44 31.30 -18.77
N GLU A 246 22.66 31.12 -19.83
CA GLU A 246 21.21 31.16 -19.79
C GLU A 246 20.66 29.91 -19.08
N ASP A 247 21.40 28.80 -19.09
CA ASP A 247 21.10 27.58 -18.35
C ASP A 247 21.73 27.63 -16.95
N TYR A 248 21.17 26.82 -16.03
CA TYR A 248 21.79 26.59 -14.73
C TYR A 248 23.07 25.78 -14.86
N ALA A 249 24.17 26.43 -15.07
CA ALA A 249 25.48 25.80 -15.32
C ALA A 249 26.51 26.12 -14.23
N CYS A 250 27.37 25.14 -13.94
CA CYS A 250 28.47 25.33 -13.03
C CYS A 250 29.61 26.09 -13.75
N PRO A 251 30.19 27.15 -13.16
CA PRO A 251 31.30 27.85 -13.76
C PRO A 251 32.61 27.03 -13.81
N TYR A 252 32.73 25.97 -12.99
CA TYR A 252 33.98 25.22 -12.83
C TYR A 252 33.99 23.82 -13.47
N CYS A 253 32.80 23.29 -13.84
CA CYS A 253 32.70 21.99 -14.51
C CYS A 253 31.55 21.95 -15.51
N ASP A 254 31.43 20.85 -16.24
CA ASP A 254 30.39 20.69 -17.28
C ASP A 254 28.99 20.36 -16.75
N TYR A 255 28.80 20.42 -15.44
CA TYR A 255 27.47 20.18 -14.85
C TYR A 255 26.55 21.35 -15.20
N SER A 256 25.46 21.00 -15.85
CA SER A 256 24.36 21.92 -16.13
C SER A 256 23.04 21.23 -15.84
N LEU A 257 22.08 21.99 -15.37
CA LEU A 257 20.71 21.57 -15.19
C LEU A 257 19.89 22.31 -16.27
N GLU A 258 19.12 21.56 -17.04
CA GLU A 258 18.11 22.11 -17.94
C GLU A 258 17.09 22.91 -17.13
N GLU A 259 16.06 23.42 -17.69
CA GLU A 259 15.07 24.29 -17.03
C GLU A 259 14.54 23.76 -15.68
N LEU A 260 14.39 24.66 -14.69
CA LEU A 260 13.75 24.40 -13.41
C LEU A 260 12.22 24.44 -13.56
N GLU A 261 11.64 23.34 -14.05
CA GLU A 261 10.19 23.19 -14.21
C GLU A 261 9.62 22.10 -13.27
N PRO A 262 8.33 22.17 -12.88
CA PRO A 262 7.70 21.16 -12.04
C PRO A 262 7.79 19.73 -12.61
N ARG A 263 7.91 19.57 -13.93
CA ARG A 263 8.00 18.25 -14.58
C ARG A 263 9.27 17.49 -14.23
N ILE A 264 10.40 18.16 -13.98
CA ILE A 264 11.67 17.50 -13.63
C ILE A 264 11.64 16.86 -12.24
N PHE A 265 10.76 17.32 -11.36
CA PHE A 265 10.53 16.74 -10.03
C PHE A 265 9.50 15.61 -10.04
N SER A 266 8.99 15.20 -11.20
CA SER A 266 8.02 14.12 -11.29
C SER A 266 8.71 12.78 -11.53
N PHE A 267 8.59 11.85 -10.59
CA PHE A 267 9.07 10.48 -10.79
C PHE A 267 8.16 9.64 -11.70
N ASN A 268 6.97 10.15 -12.07
CA ASN A 268 6.05 9.52 -13.01
C ASN A 268 6.28 9.97 -14.48
N ALA A 269 7.12 10.99 -14.68
CA ALA A 269 7.45 11.50 -16.00
C ALA A 269 8.90 11.16 -16.39
N PRO A 270 9.20 10.85 -17.67
CA PRO A 270 10.54 10.49 -18.11
C PRO A 270 11.61 11.55 -17.83
N TYR A 271 11.20 12.83 -17.76
CA TYR A 271 12.08 13.96 -17.52
C TYR A 271 12.70 13.95 -16.12
N GLY A 272 11.94 13.52 -15.10
CA GLY A 272 12.38 13.52 -13.70
C GLY A 272 12.67 12.13 -13.13
N SER A 273 12.11 11.06 -13.71
CA SER A 273 12.25 9.71 -13.17
C SER A 273 13.68 9.17 -13.30
N CYS A 274 14.13 8.43 -12.30
CA CYS A 274 15.38 7.68 -12.38
C CYS A 274 15.38 6.77 -13.61
N PRO A 275 16.40 6.81 -14.47
CA PRO A 275 16.45 6.02 -15.70
C PRO A 275 16.49 4.52 -15.42
N ASP A 276 17.09 4.12 -14.32
CA ASP A 276 17.31 2.73 -13.93
C ASP A 276 16.06 2.03 -13.42
N CYS A 277 15.35 2.63 -12.44
CA CYS A 277 14.13 2.07 -11.86
C CYS A 277 12.85 2.65 -12.47
N LYS A 278 12.98 3.58 -13.43
CA LYS A 278 11.85 4.25 -14.10
C LYS A 278 10.83 4.84 -13.10
N GLY A 279 11.33 5.41 -11.99
CA GLY A 279 10.52 6.05 -10.98
C GLY A 279 9.93 5.12 -9.92
N LEU A 280 10.34 3.85 -9.85
CA LEU A 280 9.86 2.91 -8.83
C LEU A 280 10.61 3.05 -7.48
N GLY A 281 11.88 3.50 -7.51
CA GLY A 281 12.73 3.57 -6.32
C GLY A 281 13.40 2.25 -5.95
N VAL A 282 12.86 1.15 -6.44
CA VAL A 282 13.31 -0.22 -6.17
C VAL A 282 13.54 -0.99 -7.45
N LYS A 283 14.34 -2.05 -7.37
CA LYS A 283 14.53 -3.05 -8.42
C LYS A 283 14.19 -4.41 -7.86
N TYR A 284 13.42 -5.18 -8.61
CA TYR A 284 13.17 -6.58 -8.30
C TYR A 284 14.31 -7.42 -8.85
N LYS A 285 14.94 -8.21 -8.01
CA LYS A 285 15.97 -9.18 -8.40
C LYS A 285 15.63 -10.55 -7.84
N ILE A 286 16.02 -11.60 -8.58
CA ILE A 286 15.94 -12.96 -8.07
C ILE A 286 16.87 -13.07 -6.85
N ASP A 287 16.32 -13.55 -5.74
CA ASP A 287 17.03 -13.72 -4.48
C ASP A 287 17.53 -15.18 -4.37
N VAL A 288 18.85 -15.33 -4.26
CA VAL A 288 19.50 -16.65 -4.13
C VAL A 288 18.97 -17.41 -2.91
N ASP A 289 18.70 -16.71 -1.79
CA ASP A 289 18.20 -17.36 -0.58
C ASP A 289 16.73 -17.83 -0.71
N LEU A 290 15.95 -17.20 -1.59
CA LEU A 290 14.60 -17.67 -1.94
C LEU A 290 14.65 -18.83 -2.95
N VAL A 291 15.64 -18.84 -3.83
CA VAL A 291 15.89 -19.93 -4.78
C VAL A 291 16.43 -21.16 -4.05
N ILE A 292 17.33 -20.97 -3.08
CA ILE A 292 17.97 -22.02 -2.27
C ILE A 292 17.69 -21.73 -0.77
N PRO A 293 16.48 -22.01 -0.28
CA PRO A 293 16.13 -21.70 1.11
C PRO A 293 16.80 -22.60 2.15
N ASN A 294 17.25 -23.79 1.76
CA ASN A 294 17.92 -24.73 2.64
C ASN A 294 19.25 -25.21 2.04
N LYS A 295 20.34 -24.58 2.44
CA LYS A 295 21.70 -24.90 1.98
C LYS A 295 22.26 -26.22 2.56
N ASN A 296 21.56 -26.83 3.54
CA ASN A 296 21.95 -28.14 4.06
C ASN A 296 21.47 -29.30 3.18
N LYS A 297 20.58 -29.05 2.24
CA LYS A 297 20.15 -30.02 1.23
C LYS A 297 21.08 -30.01 0.02
N SER A 298 21.21 -31.15 -0.63
CA SER A 298 21.84 -31.24 -1.94
C SER A 298 20.90 -30.77 -3.04
N ILE A 299 21.45 -30.50 -4.24
CA ILE A 299 20.64 -30.09 -5.40
C ILE A 299 19.68 -31.21 -5.79
N LEU A 300 20.16 -32.50 -5.74
CA LEU A 300 19.34 -33.68 -6.02
C LEU A 300 18.21 -33.86 -4.98
N GLU A 301 18.37 -33.42 -3.75
CA GLU A 301 17.34 -33.41 -2.72
C GLU A 301 16.39 -32.24 -2.84
N GLY A 302 16.43 -31.48 -3.92
CA GLY A 302 15.56 -30.33 -4.16
C GLY A 302 15.92 -29.09 -3.36
N ALA A 303 17.20 -28.79 -3.19
CA ALA A 303 17.65 -27.53 -2.58
C ALA A 303 17.21 -26.32 -3.42
N ILE A 304 17.19 -26.46 -4.75
CA ILE A 304 16.83 -25.39 -5.69
C ILE A 304 15.32 -25.48 -6.00
N LYS A 305 14.55 -24.57 -5.41
CA LYS A 305 13.08 -24.62 -5.47
C LYS A 305 12.44 -24.39 -6.85
N PRO A 306 12.96 -23.50 -7.73
CA PRO A 306 12.37 -23.29 -9.06
C PRO A 306 12.47 -24.49 -10.00
N ILE A 307 13.30 -25.49 -9.69
CA ILE A 307 13.51 -26.67 -10.52
C ILE A 307 12.75 -27.86 -9.93
N ASN A 308 11.96 -28.52 -10.75
CA ASN A 308 11.43 -29.84 -10.43
C ASN A 308 12.39 -30.90 -10.98
N LEU A 309 13.10 -31.57 -10.09
CA LEU A 309 14.05 -32.65 -10.42
C LEU A 309 13.41 -34.05 -10.36
N ASP A 310 12.11 -34.13 -9.98
CA ASP A 310 11.41 -35.42 -9.91
C ASP A 310 11.13 -36.04 -11.28
N GLU A 311 11.25 -35.28 -12.36
CA GLU A 311 11.14 -35.75 -13.73
C GLU A 311 12.52 -35.69 -14.42
N GLU A 312 13.18 -36.87 -14.56
CA GLU A 312 14.44 -37.03 -15.32
C GLU A 312 14.33 -36.59 -16.79
N SER A 313 13.11 -36.53 -17.32
CA SER A 313 12.82 -36.03 -18.68
C SER A 313 12.71 -34.52 -18.78
N SER A 314 12.90 -33.76 -17.68
CA SER A 314 12.81 -32.29 -17.74
C SER A 314 14.03 -31.69 -18.43
N ILE A 315 13.80 -30.68 -19.26
CA ILE A 315 14.87 -29.93 -19.95
C ILE A 315 15.90 -29.41 -18.95
N MET A 316 15.45 -28.83 -17.85
CA MET A 316 16.32 -28.25 -16.83
C MET A 316 17.13 -29.30 -16.07
N TYR A 317 16.59 -30.49 -15.86
CA TYR A 317 17.34 -31.62 -15.29
C TYR A 317 18.50 -32.05 -16.20
N THR A 318 18.22 -32.25 -17.52
CA THR A 318 19.23 -32.61 -18.53
C THR A 318 20.32 -31.55 -18.65
N GLU A 319 19.94 -30.26 -18.66
CA GLU A 319 20.92 -29.15 -18.70
C GLU A 319 21.82 -29.15 -17.47
N LEU A 320 21.22 -29.25 -16.30
CA LEU A 320 21.94 -29.20 -15.02
C LEU A 320 22.90 -30.38 -14.85
N THR A 321 22.45 -31.60 -15.16
CA THR A 321 23.30 -32.82 -15.07
C THR A 321 24.45 -32.78 -16.08
N THR A 322 24.19 -32.34 -17.31
CA THR A 322 25.22 -32.19 -18.33
C THR A 322 26.31 -31.19 -17.93
N VAL A 323 25.91 -30.07 -17.33
CA VAL A 323 26.84 -29.05 -16.82
C VAL A 323 27.62 -29.58 -15.62
N ALA A 324 26.96 -30.27 -14.70
CA ALA A 324 27.60 -30.87 -13.54
C ALA A 324 28.66 -31.91 -13.92
N ASP A 325 28.36 -32.76 -14.90
CA ASP A 325 29.28 -33.75 -15.42
C ASP A 325 30.52 -33.10 -16.10
N PHE A 326 30.29 -32.03 -16.87
CA PHE A 326 31.39 -31.35 -17.58
C PHE A 326 32.35 -30.61 -16.63
N TYR A 327 31.80 -29.91 -15.63
CA TYR A 327 32.59 -29.16 -14.65
C TYR A 327 32.96 -29.98 -13.40
N HIS A 328 32.63 -31.27 -13.36
CA HIS A 328 32.86 -32.18 -12.24
C HIS A 328 32.25 -31.72 -10.92
N ILE A 329 31.04 -31.15 -11.00
CA ILE A 329 30.28 -30.67 -9.84
C ILE A 329 29.45 -31.81 -9.26
N ASP A 330 29.63 -32.14 -8.00
CA ASP A 330 28.87 -33.18 -7.32
C ASP A 330 27.53 -32.65 -6.79
N LEU A 331 26.46 -32.88 -7.54
CA LEU A 331 25.10 -32.43 -7.20
C LEU A 331 24.51 -33.14 -5.95
N SER A 332 25.14 -34.21 -5.45
CA SER A 332 24.72 -34.94 -4.24
C SER A 332 25.21 -34.27 -2.94
N LYS A 333 26.18 -33.36 -3.02
CA LYS A 333 26.69 -32.59 -1.87
C LYS A 333 25.70 -31.53 -1.42
N PRO A 334 25.59 -31.28 -0.12
CA PRO A 334 24.86 -30.10 0.39
C PRO A 334 25.39 -28.82 -0.25
N VAL A 335 24.46 -27.90 -0.62
CA VAL A 335 24.82 -26.64 -1.31
C VAL A 335 25.86 -25.80 -0.53
N LYS A 336 25.86 -25.89 0.80
CA LYS A 336 26.85 -25.19 1.64
C LYS A 336 28.29 -25.72 1.45
N GLU A 337 28.48 -26.91 0.90
CA GLU A 337 29.77 -27.55 0.67
C GLU A 337 30.28 -27.36 -0.75
N LEU A 338 29.44 -26.84 -1.66
CA LEU A 338 29.86 -26.40 -2.98
C LEU A 338 30.71 -25.14 -2.89
N THR A 339 31.72 -25.07 -3.76
CA THR A 339 32.52 -23.87 -3.90
C THR A 339 31.68 -22.73 -4.51
N LYS A 340 32.13 -21.51 -4.32
CA LYS A 340 31.47 -20.34 -4.90
C LYS A 340 31.43 -20.40 -6.43
N GLU A 341 32.50 -20.92 -7.06
CA GLU A 341 32.62 -21.06 -8.52
C GLU A 341 31.64 -22.10 -9.06
N GLU A 342 31.51 -23.25 -8.40
CA GLU A 342 30.56 -24.31 -8.74
C GLU A 342 29.10 -23.78 -8.63
N LEU A 343 28.79 -23.05 -7.57
CA LEU A 343 27.49 -22.49 -7.38
C LEU A 343 27.18 -21.36 -8.38
N ASP A 344 28.16 -20.52 -8.71
CA ASP A 344 28.00 -19.47 -9.71
C ASP A 344 27.74 -20.03 -11.11
N ILE A 345 28.36 -21.13 -11.49
CA ILE A 345 28.11 -21.84 -12.76
C ILE A 345 26.66 -22.32 -12.79
N ILE A 346 26.17 -22.95 -11.72
CA ILE A 346 24.80 -23.45 -11.64
C ILE A 346 23.78 -22.32 -11.71
N LEU A 347 24.03 -21.23 -10.99
CA LEU A 347 23.08 -20.13 -10.86
C LEU A 347 23.10 -19.13 -12.02
N TYR A 348 24.26 -18.77 -12.53
CA TYR A 348 24.44 -17.69 -13.51
C TYR A 348 24.90 -18.12 -14.88
N GLY A 349 25.26 -19.41 -15.04
CA GLY A 349 25.58 -19.99 -16.34
C GLY A 349 27.07 -20.33 -16.54
N ALA A 350 27.30 -21.12 -17.59
CA ALA A 350 28.63 -21.61 -17.96
C ALA A 350 29.19 -20.83 -19.16
N LYS A 351 30.52 -20.69 -19.19
CA LYS A 351 31.23 -19.99 -20.29
C LYS A 351 31.43 -20.87 -21.53
N ASP A 352 31.38 -22.16 -21.36
CA ASP A 352 31.64 -23.12 -22.43
C ASP A 352 30.34 -23.55 -23.12
N ALA A 353 30.41 -23.78 -24.44
CA ALA A 353 29.29 -24.32 -25.19
C ALA A 353 29.21 -25.85 -24.99
N LEU A 354 28.10 -26.31 -24.44
CA LEU A 354 27.86 -27.71 -24.13
C LEU A 354 26.82 -28.33 -25.06
N THR A 355 26.95 -29.63 -25.31
CA THR A 355 25.97 -30.39 -26.11
C THR A 355 24.98 -31.08 -25.19
N PHE A 356 23.73 -30.62 -25.21
CA PHE A 356 22.64 -31.18 -24.44
C PHE A 356 21.87 -32.25 -25.24
N ASN A 357 21.60 -33.37 -24.62
CA ASN A 357 20.85 -34.50 -25.23
C ASN A 357 19.46 -34.57 -24.59
N TYR A 358 18.48 -33.92 -25.18
CA TYR A 358 17.12 -33.94 -24.67
C TYR A 358 16.36 -35.19 -25.14
N GLN A 359 15.73 -35.91 -24.21
CA GLN A 359 14.84 -37.02 -24.51
C GLN A 359 13.38 -36.55 -24.36
N ALA A 360 12.61 -36.67 -25.43
CA ALA A 360 11.18 -36.40 -25.38
C ALA A 360 10.42 -37.63 -24.86
N LYS A 361 9.27 -37.45 -24.23
CA LYS A 361 8.39 -38.52 -23.70
C LYS A 361 7.99 -39.57 -24.75
N ASN A 362 8.13 -39.27 -26.05
CA ASN A 362 7.89 -40.18 -27.18
C ASN A 362 9.14 -40.91 -27.66
N GLY A 363 10.27 -40.86 -26.96
CA GLY A 363 11.51 -41.55 -27.25
C GLY A 363 12.43 -40.86 -28.27
N ASN A 364 12.03 -39.73 -28.85
CA ASN A 364 12.88 -38.96 -29.76
C ASN A 364 13.95 -38.20 -28.96
N THR A 365 15.22 -38.31 -29.45
CA THR A 365 16.35 -37.54 -28.88
C THR A 365 16.68 -36.36 -29.78
N ARG A 366 16.83 -35.18 -29.16
CA ARG A 366 17.30 -33.95 -29.82
C ARG A 366 18.63 -33.54 -29.21
N LYS A 367 19.63 -33.34 -30.05
CA LYS A 367 20.93 -32.77 -29.65
C LYS A 367 20.97 -31.28 -29.97
N THR A 368 21.37 -30.45 -29.01
CA THR A 368 21.55 -29.02 -29.23
C THR A 368 22.82 -28.56 -28.52
N THR A 369 23.68 -27.81 -29.20
CA THR A 369 24.89 -27.22 -28.63
C THR A 369 24.59 -25.77 -28.32
N SER A 370 24.67 -25.38 -27.04
CA SER A 370 24.41 -24.01 -26.56
C SER A 370 25.18 -23.77 -25.25
N TYR A 371 25.19 -22.50 -24.84
CA TYR A 371 25.68 -22.14 -23.51
C TYR A 371 24.61 -22.44 -22.47
N TYR A 372 25.05 -22.94 -21.32
CA TYR A 372 24.15 -23.09 -20.17
C TYR A 372 23.89 -21.69 -19.58
N GLU A 373 22.65 -21.32 -19.55
CA GLU A 373 22.21 -19.97 -19.15
C GLU A 373 22.29 -19.73 -17.63
N GLY A 374 22.18 -20.80 -16.83
CA GLY A 374 22.04 -20.69 -15.38
C GLY A 374 20.61 -20.44 -14.92
N ILE A 375 20.32 -20.82 -13.70
CA ILE A 375 18.96 -20.83 -13.16
C ILE A 375 18.42 -19.40 -12.97
N ILE A 376 19.21 -18.51 -12.38
CA ILE A 376 18.81 -17.13 -12.12
C ILE A 376 18.63 -16.37 -13.42
N THR A 377 19.59 -16.47 -14.32
CA THR A 377 19.55 -15.82 -15.64
C THR A 377 18.33 -16.30 -16.45
N ASN A 378 18.02 -17.60 -16.39
CA ASN A 378 16.82 -18.18 -17.02
C ASN A 378 15.54 -17.60 -16.44
N LEU A 379 15.43 -17.50 -15.11
CA LEU A 379 14.27 -16.93 -14.44
C LEU A 379 14.10 -15.45 -14.80
N GLU A 380 15.18 -14.66 -14.81
CA GLU A 380 15.16 -13.24 -15.17
C GLU A 380 14.71 -13.03 -16.62
N ARG A 381 15.26 -13.80 -17.57
CA ARG A 381 14.83 -13.78 -18.97
C ARG A 381 13.36 -14.14 -19.11
N ARG A 382 12.94 -15.26 -18.51
CA ARG A 382 11.53 -15.70 -18.54
C ARG A 382 10.57 -14.69 -17.94
N TYR A 383 10.97 -13.97 -16.90
CA TYR A 383 10.16 -12.90 -16.28
C TYR A 383 9.86 -11.77 -17.27
N ILE A 384 10.86 -11.42 -18.10
CA ILE A 384 10.72 -10.35 -19.10
C ILE A 384 9.90 -10.84 -20.31
N GLU A 385 10.15 -12.04 -20.81
CA GLU A 385 9.59 -12.56 -22.05
C GLU A 385 8.18 -13.15 -21.90
N THR A 386 7.80 -13.60 -20.70
CA THR A 386 6.52 -14.29 -20.51
C THR A 386 5.31 -13.37 -20.67
N LYS A 387 4.32 -13.86 -21.41
CA LYS A 387 2.98 -13.27 -21.51
C LYS A 387 2.00 -13.86 -20.46
N SER A 388 2.40 -14.93 -19.79
CA SER A 388 1.58 -15.60 -18.77
C SER A 388 1.68 -14.89 -17.42
N THR A 389 0.57 -14.39 -16.91
CA THR A 389 0.48 -13.78 -15.57
C THR A 389 0.87 -14.77 -14.47
N TRP A 390 0.46 -16.04 -14.59
CA TRP A 390 0.79 -17.09 -13.64
C TRP A 390 2.31 -17.37 -13.55
N ILE A 391 3.01 -17.45 -14.69
CA ILE A 391 4.47 -17.65 -14.71
C ILE A 391 5.17 -16.44 -14.10
N ARG A 392 4.69 -15.23 -14.40
CA ARG A 392 5.24 -14.00 -13.83
C ARG A 392 5.09 -13.96 -12.32
N GLU A 393 3.88 -14.20 -11.79
CA GLU A 393 3.61 -14.27 -10.34
C GLU A 393 4.42 -15.39 -9.66
N TRP A 394 4.61 -16.52 -10.33
CA TRP A 394 5.42 -17.61 -9.81
C TRP A 394 6.90 -17.22 -9.68
N ILE A 395 7.47 -16.51 -10.67
CA ILE A 395 8.85 -16.01 -10.63
C ILE A 395 8.97 -14.90 -9.59
N GLU A 396 7.98 -13.99 -9.47
CA GLU A 396 7.94 -12.96 -8.44
C GLU A 396 8.05 -13.53 -7.02
N GLY A 397 7.57 -14.75 -6.80
CA GLY A 397 7.76 -15.47 -5.54
C GLY A 397 9.22 -15.82 -5.18
N TYR A 398 10.16 -15.62 -6.11
CA TYR A 398 11.61 -15.76 -5.89
C TYR A 398 12.36 -14.43 -5.99
N MET A 399 11.65 -13.30 -6.12
CA MET A 399 12.25 -11.99 -6.19
C MET A 399 12.17 -11.26 -4.84
N THR A 400 13.18 -10.45 -4.60
CA THR A 400 13.23 -9.52 -3.48
C THR A 400 13.35 -8.10 -4.01
N GLU A 401 12.66 -7.18 -3.37
CA GLU A 401 12.83 -5.75 -3.60
C GLU A 401 14.16 -5.29 -3.03
N LEU A 402 14.97 -4.69 -3.90
CA LEU A 402 16.20 -4.04 -3.51
C LEU A 402 16.11 -2.55 -3.83
N GLU A 403 16.64 -1.72 -2.96
CA GLU A 403 16.77 -0.29 -3.23
C GLU A 403 17.53 -0.06 -4.53
N CYS A 404 17.04 0.86 -5.36
CA CYS A 404 17.67 1.16 -6.64
C CYS A 404 19.08 1.76 -6.42
N PRO A 405 20.15 1.16 -6.95
CA PRO A 405 21.52 1.62 -6.69
C PRO A 405 21.84 3.01 -7.25
N THR A 406 21.05 3.52 -8.20
CA THR A 406 21.24 4.81 -8.83
C THR A 406 20.56 5.95 -8.08
N CYS A 407 19.32 5.73 -7.63
CA CYS A 407 18.54 6.79 -7.00
C CYS A 407 18.37 6.61 -5.48
N HIS A 408 18.83 5.51 -4.92
CA HIS A 408 18.73 5.22 -3.49
C HIS A 408 17.33 5.48 -2.92
N GLY A 409 16.32 4.92 -3.58
CA GLY A 409 14.92 5.05 -3.16
C GLY A 409 14.23 6.37 -3.52
N SER A 410 14.97 7.40 -3.98
CA SER A 410 14.39 8.72 -4.26
C SER A 410 13.46 8.75 -5.48
N ARG A 411 13.51 7.75 -6.36
CA ARG A 411 12.72 7.64 -7.60
C ARG A 411 13.08 8.65 -8.68
N LEU A 412 13.86 9.68 -8.34
CA LEU A 412 14.23 10.80 -9.21
C LEU A 412 15.63 10.65 -9.79
N LYS A 413 15.91 11.38 -10.86
CA LYS A 413 17.26 11.52 -11.40
C LYS A 413 18.17 12.16 -10.34
N PRO A 414 19.44 11.72 -10.19
CA PRO A 414 20.38 12.32 -9.23
C PRO A 414 20.58 13.83 -9.42
N SER A 415 20.50 14.33 -10.67
CA SER A 415 20.62 15.76 -10.96
C SER A 415 19.52 16.61 -10.32
N VAL A 416 18.30 16.09 -10.22
CA VAL A 416 17.16 16.78 -9.59
C VAL A 416 17.33 16.91 -8.08
N LEU A 417 18.02 15.97 -7.46
CA LEU A 417 18.27 15.97 -6.00
C LEU A 417 19.26 17.06 -5.57
N ASN A 418 19.95 17.69 -6.52
CA ASN A 418 20.84 18.82 -6.23
C ASN A 418 20.10 20.16 -6.18
N VAL A 419 18.78 20.19 -6.36
CA VAL A 419 17.96 21.38 -6.14
C VAL A 419 17.50 21.41 -4.68
N LEU A 420 17.87 22.45 -3.96
CA LEU A 420 17.68 22.54 -2.51
C LEU A 420 16.81 23.74 -2.13
N ILE A 421 15.95 23.56 -1.13
CA ILE A 421 15.31 24.62 -0.36
C ILE A 421 15.79 24.46 1.08
N ASN A 422 16.33 25.52 1.69
CA ASN A 422 16.91 25.46 3.04
C ASN A 422 17.79 24.21 3.27
N LYS A 423 18.69 23.93 2.31
CA LYS A 423 19.65 22.82 2.33
C LYS A 423 19.05 21.42 2.25
N LYS A 424 17.76 21.28 1.87
CA LYS A 424 17.11 19.98 1.71
C LYS A 424 16.55 19.82 0.30
N ASN A 425 16.72 18.63 -0.27
CA ASN A 425 16.13 18.28 -1.55
C ASN A 425 14.69 17.76 -1.37
N ILE A 426 13.98 17.60 -2.49
CA ILE A 426 12.57 17.17 -2.47
C ILE A 426 12.36 15.79 -1.85
N TYR A 427 13.32 14.86 -2.02
CA TYR A 427 13.24 13.51 -1.44
C TYR A 427 13.44 13.55 0.08
N GLU A 428 14.43 14.29 0.56
CA GLU A 428 14.61 14.48 2.00
C GLU A 428 13.39 15.12 2.66
N VAL A 429 12.78 16.09 1.99
CA VAL A 429 11.56 16.77 2.46
C VAL A 429 10.37 15.79 2.48
N THR A 430 10.19 14.97 1.46
CA THR A 430 9.08 13.99 1.41
C THR A 430 9.30 12.78 2.31
N SER A 431 10.54 12.53 2.73
CA SER A 431 10.91 11.45 3.65
C SER A 431 10.74 11.82 5.12
N MET A 432 10.50 13.08 5.42
CA MET A 432 10.12 13.52 6.77
C MET A 432 8.74 13.02 7.15
N SER A 433 8.49 12.82 8.44
CA SER A 433 7.12 12.66 8.93
C SER A 433 6.29 13.91 8.62
N ILE A 434 4.98 13.75 8.48
CA ILE A 434 4.06 14.86 8.21
C ILE A 434 4.21 15.97 9.26
N GLU A 435 4.44 15.58 10.51
CA GLU A 435 4.68 16.54 11.59
C GLU A 435 5.99 17.31 11.41
N GLU A 436 7.10 16.62 11.12
CA GLU A 436 8.41 17.24 10.85
C GLU A 436 8.35 18.14 9.62
N LEU A 437 7.67 17.66 8.57
CA LEU A 437 7.47 18.45 7.35
C LEU A 437 6.66 19.72 7.62
N ASN A 438 5.61 19.65 8.42
CA ASN A 438 4.82 20.82 8.79
C ASN A 438 5.66 21.85 9.56
N LYS A 439 6.51 21.39 10.48
CA LYS A 439 7.49 22.22 11.19
C LYS A 439 8.53 22.83 10.22
N TYR A 440 9.05 22.04 9.29
CA TYR A 440 10.00 22.50 8.27
C TYR A 440 9.40 23.59 7.38
N ILE A 441 8.22 23.35 6.81
CA ILE A 441 7.52 24.33 5.95
C ILE A 441 7.14 25.61 6.72
N SER A 442 6.84 25.49 8.02
CA SER A 442 6.51 26.66 8.85
C SER A 442 7.72 27.53 9.19
N ASN A 443 8.92 26.94 9.21
CA ASN A 443 10.16 27.61 9.59
C ASN A 443 11.09 27.88 8.38
N LEU A 444 10.55 27.89 7.15
CA LEU A 444 11.33 28.21 5.96
C LEU A 444 11.92 29.61 6.06
N LYS A 445 13.24 29.70 5.89
CA LYS A 445 13.94 31.00 5.78
C LYS A 445 13.96 31.41 4.31
N LEU A 446 13.08 32.33 3.95
CA LEU A 446 12.88 32.82 2.59
C LEU A 446 13.30 34.29 2.49
N THR A 447 13.81 34.68 1.33
CA THR A 447 13.95 36.10 0.98
C THR A 447 12.58 36.71 0.79
N PRO A 448 12.41 38.06 0.88
CA PRO A 448 11.11 38.71 0.63
C PRO A 448 10.51 38.33 -0.73
N GLU A 449 11.32 38.19 -1.77
CA GLU A 449 10.91 37.79 -3.10
C GLU A 449 10.42 36.34 -3.10
N GLN A 450 11.20 35.37 -2.57
CA GLN A 450 10.81 33.98 -2.43
C GLN A 450 9.53 33.80 -1.61
N ALA A 451 9.37 34.59 -0.55
CA ALA A 451 8.19 34.57 0.28
C ALA A 451 6.93 34.98 -0.52
N SER A 452 7.02 36.06 -1.30
CA SER A 452 5.93 36.54 -2.15
C SER A 452 5.57 35.52 -3.24
N ILE A 453 6.56 34.90 -3.91
CA ILE A 453 6.36 33.89 -4.95
C ILE A 453 5.70 32.61 -4.40
N SER A 454 6.06 32.21 -3.18
CA SER A 454 5.66 30.90 -2.62
C SER A 454 4.47 30.99 -1.66
N GLU A 455 3.94 32.15 -1.33
CA GLU A 455 2.92 32.36 -0.29
C GLU A 455 1.70 31.43 -0.43
N ILE A 456 1.10 31.42 -1.62
CA ILE A 456 -0.10 30.60 -1.90
C ILE A 456 0.24 29.10 -1.79
N VAL A 457 1.37 28.68 -2.38
CA VAL A 457 1.79 27.28 -2.38
C VAL A 457 2.09 26.78 -0.97
N VAL A 458 2.81 27.57 -0.17
CA VAL A 458 3.12 27.25 1.23
C VAL A 458 1.85 27.18 2.08
N LYS A 459 0.90 28.08 1.87
CA LYS A 459 -0.40 28.06 2.56
C LYS A 459 -1.17 26.78 2.27
N GLU A 460 -1.24 26.37 0.99
CA GLU A 460 -1.91 25.13 0.59
C GLU A 460 -1.24 23.89 1.17
N ILE A 461 0.10 23.81 1.12
CA ILE A 461 0.84 22.69 1.73
C ILE A 461 0.54 22.60 3.23
N LYS A 462 0.62 23.71 3.97
CA LYS A 462 0.33 23.76 5.42
C LYS A 462 -1.10 23.32 5.72
N SER A 463 -2.07 23.78 4.96
CA SER A 463 -3.46 23.41 5.13
C SER A 463 -3.66 21.91 5.01
N ARG A 464 -3.13 21.30 3.94
CA ARG A 464 -3.22 19.84 3.69
C ARG A 464 -2.47 19.01 4.74
N LEU A 465 -1.28 19.45 5.16
CA LEU A 465 -0.52 18.80 6.23
C LEU A 465 -1.29 18.83 7.57
N ASN A 466 -1.91 19.96 7.91
CA ASN A 466 -2.72 20.08 9.13
C ASN A 466 -3.93 19.13 9.10
N PHE A 467 -4.59 18.95 7.95
CA PHE A 467 -5.68 17.97 7.85
C PHE A 467 -5.19 16.55 8.10
N LEU A 468 -4.02 16.18 7.57
CA LEU A 468 -3.43 14.86 7.83
C LEU A 468 -3.06 14.66 9.32
N ILE A 469 -2.57 15.72 9.97
CA ILE A 469 -2.28 15.71 11.42
C ILE A 469 -3.58 15.53 12.23
N ASN A 470 -4.64 16.25 11.86
CA ASN A 470 -5.92 16.22 12.56
C ASN A 470 -6.60 14.84 12.46
N VAL A 471 -6.41 14.11 11.36
CA VAL A 471 -6.93 12.74 11.26
C VAL A 471 -5.97 11.67 11.83
N GLY A 472 -4.94 12.06 12.61
CA GLY A 472 -4.04 11.14 13.31
C GLY A 472 -2.97 10.49 12.43
N LEU A 473 -2.57 11.12 11.32
CA LEU A 473 -1.55 10.60 10.38
C LEU A 473 -0.22 11.36 10.45
N SER A 474 0.08 12.03 11.56
CA SER A 474 1.29 12.85 11.75
C SER A 474 2.60 12.07 11.55
N TYR A 475 2.60 10.77 11.80
CA TYR A 475 3.75 9.87 11.72
C TYR A 475 4.09 9.39 10.30
N LEU A 476 3.17 9.49 9.34
CA LEU A 476 3.40 9.06 7.97
C LEU A 476 4.41 9.96 7.27
N THR A 477 5.06 9.42 6.23
CA THR A 477 5.91 10.19 5.31
C THR A 477 5.22 10.33 3.95
N LEU A 478 5.45 11.43 3.24
CA LEU A 478 4.88 11.63 1.91
C LEU A 478 5.46 10.66 0.87
N SER A 479 6.69 10.17 1.08
CA SER A 479 7.36 9.19 0.22
C SER A 479 6.82 7.77 0.36
N ARG A 480 6.07 7.47 1.44
CA ARG A 480 5.52 6.13 1.69
C ARG A 480 4.58 5.69 0.57
N GLU A 481 4.75 4.47 0.11
CA GLU A 481 3.91 3.88 -0.94
C GLU A 481 2.47 3.68 -0.47
N ALA A 482 1.51 4.07 -1.30
CA ALA A 482 0.09 3.93 -1.00
C ALA A 482 -0.33 2.45 -0.80
N GLY A 483 0.34 1.52 -1.49
CA GLY A 483 0.09 0.08 -1.37
C GLY A 483 0.49 -0.52 -0.02
N THR A 484 1.32 0.16 0.77
CA THR A 484 1.79 -0.28 2.11
C THR A 484 0.92 0.24 3.25
N LEU A 485 -0.07 1.07 2.94
CA LEU A 485 -0.98 1.65 3.93
C LEU A 485 -1.99 0.61 4.43
N SER A 486 -2.31 0.67 5.71
CA SER A 486 -3.46 -0.05 6.25
C SER A 486 -4.78 0.52 5.68
N GLY A 487 -5.87 -0.26 5.77
CA GLY A 487 -7.19 0.20 5.33
C GLY A 487 -7.60 1.51 6.00
N GLY A 488 -7.42 1.62 7.32
CA GLY A 488 -7.72 2.82 8.08
C GLY A 488 -6.83 4.02 7.72
N GLU A 489 -5.51 3.82 7.50
CA GLU A 489 -4.62 4.89 7.02
C GLU A 489 -5.06 5.43 5.66
N SER A 490 -5.36 4.53 4.72
CA SER A 490 -5.82 4.91 3.37
C SER A 490 -7.15 5.68 3.41
N GLN A 491 -8.09 5.25 4.24
CA GLN A 491 -9.37 5.90 4.45
C GLN A 491 -9.21 7.31 5.03
N ARG A 492 -8.37 7.45 6.07
CA ARG A 492 -8.10 8.77 6.70
C ARG A 492 -7.38 9.73 5.77
N ILE A 493 -6.49 9.25 4.88
CA ILE A 493 -5.89 10.08 3.83
C ILE A 493 -6.99 10.64 2.91
N ARG A 494 -7.95 9.81 2.47
CA ARG A 494 -9.07 10.28 1.65
C ARG A 494 -9.94 11.28 2.41
N LEU A 495 -10.24 11.00 3.69
CA LEU A 495 -10.98 11.91 4.54
C LEU A 495 -10.28 13.27 4.63
N ALA A 496 -8.98 13.29 4.92
CA ALA A 496 -8.19 14.52 4.97
C ALA A 496 -8.20 15.28 3.64
N THR A 497 -8.13 14.56 2.50
CA THR A 497 -8.21 15.16 1.17
C THR A 497 -9.59 15.81 0.93
N GLN A 498 -10.68 15.16 1.35
CA GLN A 498 -12.03 15.69 1.22
C GLN A 498 -12.28 16.91 2.14
N ILE A 499 -11.80 16.87 3.38
CA ILE A 499 -11.83 18.04 4.28
C ILE A 499 -11.08 19.21 3.63
N GLY A 500 -9.92 18.91 3.02
CA GLY A 500 -9.11 19.92 2.32
C GLY A 500 -9.80 20.58 1.14
N SER A 501 -10.73 19.89 0.48
CA SER A 501 -11.50 20.43 -0.64
C SER A 501 -12.50 21.53 -0.23
N ARG A 502 -12.86 21.60 1.06
CA ARG A 502 -13.83 22.54 1.64
C ARG A 502 -15.17 22.60 0.89
N LEU A 503 -15.60 21.48 0.33
CA LEU A 503 -16.90 21.38 -0.31
C LEU A 503 -18.01 21.60 0.72
N THR A 504 -19.09 22.27 0.31
CA THR A 504 -20.25 22.56 1.13
C THR A 504 -21.51 22.01 0.49
N GLY A 505 -22.51 21.66 1.31
CA GLY A 505 -23.78 21.14 0.83
C GLY A 505 -23.72 19.69 0.31
N VAL A 506 -22.68 18.94 0.65
CA VAL A 506 -22.43 17.56 0.24
C VAL A 506 -22.91 16.59 1.33
N LEU A 507 -23.35 15.42 0.90
CA LEU A 507 -23.60 14.27 1.78
C LEU A 507 -22.38 13.36 1.80
N TYR A 508 -21.69 13.28 2.92
CA TYR A 508 -20.60 12.33 3.14
C TYR A 508 -21.11 11.06 3.81
N VAL A 509 -20.77 9.91 3.25
CA VAL A 509 -21.07 8.60 3.84
C VAL A 509 -19.74 7.91 4.16
N LEU A 510 -19.49 7.66 5.45
CA LEU A 510 -18.23 7.12 5.95
C LEU A 510 -18.45 5.74 6.59
N ASP A 511 -17.49 4.83 6.36
CA ASP A 511 -17.50 3.48 6.91
C ASP A 511 -16.41 3.35 7.98
N GLU A 512 -16.80 3.36 9.24
CA GLU A 512 -15.95 3.15 10.42
C GLU A 512 -14.62 3.95 10.37
N PRO A 513 -14.66 5.28 10.30
CA PRO A 513 -13.45 6.08 10.16
C PRO A 513 -12.51 6.03 11.38
N SER A 514 -12.97 5.58 12.54
CA SER A 514 -12.19 5.43 13.79
C SER A 514 -11.28 4.19 13.79
N ILE A 515 -11.36 3.31 12.78
CA ILE A 515 -10.60 2.05 12.72
C ILE A 515 -9.10 2.25 12.88
N GLY A 516 -8.49 1.45 13.76
CA GLY A 516 -7.05 1.44 14.01
C GLY A 516 -6.54 2.72 14.67
N LEU A 517 -7.42 3.57 15.20
CA LEU A 517 -7.06 4.72 16.01
C LEU A 517 -6.93 4.35 17.49
N HIS A 518 -5.92 4.89 18.11
CA HIS A 518 -5.85 4.98 19.55
C HIS A 518 -6.87 6.01 20.06
N GLN A 519 -7.42 5.80 21.27
CA GLN A 519 -8.44 6.70 21.84
C GLN A 519 -8.01 8.18 21.86
N ARG A 520 -6.74 8.44 22.12
CA ARG A 520 -6.15 9.79 22.06
C ARG A 520 -6.37 10.48 20.69
N ASP A 521 -6.24 9.72 19.61
CA ASP A 521 -6.34 10.26 18.25
C ASP A 521 -7.80 10.30 17.75
N ASN A 522 -8.70 9.53 18.38
CA ASN A 522 -10.12 9.45 18.03
C ASN A 522 -10.84 10.79 18.22
N GLN A 523 -10.54 11.52 19.30
CA GLN A 523 -11.15 12.85 19.54
C GLN A 523 -10.78 13.86 18.44
N ARG A 524 -9.58 13.81 17.89
CA ARG A 524 -9.16 14.66 16.76
C ARG A 524 -9.96 14.36 15.50
N LEU A 525 -10.20 13.09 15.24
CA LEU A 525 -11.05 12.64 14.12
C LEU A 525 -12.48 13.18 14.30
N ILE A 526 -13.07 13.00 15.48
CA ILE A 526 -14.43 13.48 15.76
C ILE A 526 -14.52 14.99 15.55
N ASN A 527 -13.55 15.75 16.07
CA ASN A 527 -13.51 17.20 15.86
C ASN A 527 -13.45 17.54 14.36
N SER A 528 -12.71 16.80 13.54
CA SER A 528 -12.65 17.02 12.09
C SER A 528 -13.99 16.71 11.41
N LEU A 529 -14.71 15.68 11.85
CA LEU A 529 -16.06 15.38 11.36
C LEU A 529 -17.06 16.49 11.74
N LEU A 530 -16.95 17.04 12.95
CA LEU A 530 -17.77 18.18 13.39
C LEU A 530 -17.46 19.44 12.58
N GLU A 531 -16.18 19.71 12.29
CA GLU A 531 -15.79 20.82 11.39
C GLU A 531 -16.41 20.66 9.99
N MET A 532 -16.40 19.45 9.42
CA MET A 532 -17.07 19.19 8.13
C MET A 532 -18.57 19.46 8.20
N ARG A 533 -19.24 19.03 9.27
CA ARG A 533 -20.65 19.33 9.50
C ARG A 533 -20.89 20.82 9.56
N ASP A 534 -20.09 21.56 10.31
CA ASP A 534 -20.23 23.00 10.54
C ASP A 534 -20.00 23.83 9.26
N LEU A 535 -19.33 23.28 8.26
CA LEU A 535 -19.24 23.83 6.91
C LEU A 535 -20.57 23.70 6.12
N GLY A 536 -21.61 23.12 6.70
CA GLY A 536 -22.93 22.94 6.05
C GLY A 536 -23.05 21.61 5.28
N ASN A 537 -22.29 20.58 5.65
CA ASN A 537 -22.39 19.25 5.08
C ASN A 537 -23.23 18.32 5.96
N SER A 538 -23.82 17.32 5.33
CA SER A 538 -24.50 16.22 6.03
C SER A 538 -23.53 15.03 6.09
N LEU A 539 -23.35 14.44 7.28
CA LEU A 539 -22.49 13.30 7.49
C LEU A 539 -23.30 12.11 7.97
N ILE A 540 -23.19 10.97 7.27
CA ILE A 540 -23.70 9.68 7.71
C ILE A 540 -22.47 8.80 7.97
N VAL A 541 -22.31 8.35 9.20
CA VAL A 541 -21.17 7.55 9.64
C VAL A 541 -21.68 6.21 10.16
N VAL A 542 -21.24 5.11 9.54
CA VAL A 542 -21.44 3.78 10.11
C VAL A 542 -20.35 3.59 11.17
N GLU A 543 -20.71 3.43 12.44
CA GLU A 543 -19.75 3.40 13.53
C GLU A 543 -20.17 2.51 14.71
N HIS A 544 -19.15 2.03 15.43
CA HIS A 544 -19.28 1.25 16.65
C HIS A 544 -18.54 1.85 17.84
N ASP A 545 -17.78 2.93 17.61
CA ASP A 545 -17.02 3.63 18.65
C ASP A 545 -17.95 4.42 19.57
N THR A 546 -17.79 4.22 20.87
CA THR A 546 -18.64 4.81 21.89
C THR A 546 -18.56 6.34 21.91
N ASP A 547 -17.35 6.90 21.76
CA ASP A 547 -17.16 8.37 21.85
C ASP A 547 -17.76 9.06 20.63
N THR A 548 -17.63 8.46 19.46
CA THR A 548 -18.26 8.96 18.22
C THR A 548 -19.79 8.92 18.32
N MET A 549 -20.36 7.82 18.86
CA MET A 549 -21.81 7.71 19.06
C MET A 549 -22.34 8.74 20.05
N LEU A 550 -21.64 8.97 21.16
CA LEU A 550 -22.07 9.95 22.19
C LEU A 550 -21.96 11.41 21.72
N GLN A 551 -21.06 11.72 20.79
CA GLN A 551 -20.88 13.07 20.24
C GLN A 551 -21.66 13.30 18.93
N ALA A 552 -22.43 12.31 18.47
CA ALA A 552 -23.29 12.44 17.30
C ALA A 552 -24.49 13.37 17.59
N ASP A 553 -24.94 14.12 16.59
CA ASP A 553 -26.20 14.88 16.67
C ASP A 553 -27.41 13.96 16.62
N TYR A 554 -27.30 12.82 15.93
CA TYR A 554 -28.40 11.89 15.72
C TYR A 554 -27.88 10.47 15.57
N LEU A 555 -28.48 9.53 16.26
CA LEU A 555 -28.20 8.11 16.19
C LEU A 555 -29.33 7.35 15.49
N ILE A 556 -28.96 6.32 14.73
CA ILE A 556 -29.88 5.36 14.14
C ILE A 556 -29.35 3.96 14.48
N ASP A 557 -30.07 3.23 15.34
CA ASP A 557 -29.76 1.85 15.70
C ASP A 557 -30.53 0.89 14.82
N ILE A 558 -29.80 0.06 14.06
CA ILE A 558 -30.36 -0.91 13.10
C ILE A 558 -30.19 -2.32 13.66
N GLY A 559 -31.28 -3.03 13.75
CA GLY A 559 -31.33 -4.37 14.36
C GLY A 559 -32.67 -5.07 14.19
N PRO A 560 -33.11 -5.80 15.21
CA PRO A 560 -32.44 -6.10 16.50
C PRO A 560 -31.31 -7.13 16.40
N GLY A 561 -31.25 -7.92 15.33
CA GLY A 561 -30.28 -8.97 15.11
C GLY A 561 -29.54 -8.81 13.78
N ALA A 562 -28.89 -9.87 13.34
CA ALA A 562 -28.18 -9.95 12.07
C ALA A 562 -29.00 -10.66 10.99
N GLY A 563 -28.72 -10.40 9.72
CA GLY A 563 -29.36 -11.07 8.59
C GLY A 563 -30.87 -10.88 8.56
N GLU A 564 -31.65 -11.97 8.54
CA GLU A 564 -33.13 -11.89 8.52
C GLU A 564 -33.75 -11.36 9.80
N HIS A 565 -33.03 -11.48 10.91
CA HIS A 565 -33.48 -10.94 12.19
C HIS A 565 -33.06 -9.46 12.36
N GLY A 566 -32.40 -8.89 11.35
CA GLY A 566 -32.06 -7.48 11.25
C GLY A 566 -32.94 -6.73 10.28
N GLY A 567 -32.46 -5.59 9.83
CA GLY A 567 -33.10 -4.78 8.79
C GLY A 567 -34.22 -3.87 9.25
N TYR A 568 -34.34 -3.64 10.57
CA TYR A 568 -35.30 -2.69 11.16
C TYR A 568 -34.58 -1.53 11.83
N VAL A 569 -35.20 -0.38 11.86
CA VAL A 569 -34.77 0.74 12.73
C VAL A 569 -35.36 0.50 14.12
N VAL A 570 -34.50 0.10 15.06
CA VAL A 570 -34.89 -0.22 16.44
C VAL A 570 -35.05 1.06 17.27
N ALA A 571 -34.13 1.99 17.11
CA ALA A 571 -34.14 3.26 17.79
C ALA A 571 -33.58 4.37 16.89
N LYS A 572 -34.07 5.58 17.04
CA LYS A 572 -33.55 6.78 16.36
C LYS A 572 -33.76 8.01 17.21
N GLY A 573 -32.89 8.98 17.13
CA GLY A 573 -32.98 10.23 17.88
C GLY A 573 -31.60 10.69 18.36
N THR A 574 -31.55 11.54 19.38
CA THR A 574 -30.31 11.91 20.06
C THR A 574 -29.69 10.69 20.76
N PRO A 575 -28.38 10.70 21.05
CA PRO A 575 -27.75 9.62 21.82
C PRO A 575 -28.50 9.30 23.10
N GLU A 576 -29.01 10.30 23.80
CA GLU A 576 -29.77 10.16 25.03
C GLU A 576 -31.12 9.46 24.84
N GLU A 577 -31.82 9.77 23.76
CA GLU A 577 -33.09 9.12 23.39
C GLU A 577 -32.85 7.64 23.05
N VAL A 578 -31.79 7.31 22.36
CA VAL A 578 -31.42 5.91 22.01
C VAL A 578 -31.02 5.14 23.29
N MET A 579 -30.23 5.74 24.20
CA MET A 579 -29.86 5.13 25.49
C MET A 579 -31.08 4.81 26.37
N ASN A 580 -32.14 5.58 26.25
CA ASN A 580 -33.36 5.37 27.02
C ASN A 580 -34.35 4.40 26.37
N ASN A 581 -34.10 3.96 25.14
CA ASN A 581 -34.90 2.94 24.47
C ASN A 581 -34.52 1.53 24.96
N PRO A 582 -35.40 0.77 25.63
CA PRO A 582 -35.10 -0.56 26.18
C PRO A 582 -34.84 -1.61 25.09
N ASP A 583 -35.39 -1.42 23.88
CA ASP A 583 -35.24 -2.34 22.76
C ASP A 583 -33.88 -2.17 22.05
N SER A 584 -33.20 -1.03 22.24
CA SER A 584 -31.91 -0.77 21.66
C SER A 584 -30.79 -1.49 22.42
N LEU A 585 -30.17 -2.48 21.78
CA LEU A 585 -29.00 -3.15 22.31
C LEU A 585 -27.81 -2.18 22.45
N THR A 586 -27.58 -1.35 21.45
CA THR A 586 -26.58 -0.28 21.48
C THR A 586 -26.85 0.68 22.63
N GLY A 587 -28.10 1.12 22.82
CA GLY A 587 -28.48 1.99 23.92
C GLY A 587 -28.21 1.39 25.30
N ARG A 588 -28.44 0.08 25.49
CA ARG A 588 -28.12 -0.63 26.73
C ARG A 588 -26.62 -0.66 27.03
N TYR A 589 -25.77 -0.86 25.98
CA TYR A 589 -24.31 -0.79 26.12
C TYR A 589 -23.84 0.64 26.44
N LEU A 590 -24.35 1.66 25.76
CA LEU A 590 -24.02 3.05 26.01
C LEU A 590 -24.42 3.49 27.43
N LYS A 591 -25.54 2.98 27.96
CA LYS A 591 -26.01 3.25 29.31
C LYS A 591 -25.29 2.44 30.38
N GLY A 592 -24.45 1.45 29.98
CA GLY A 592 -23.73 0.56 30.91
C GLY A 592 -24.57 -0.54 31.55
N ILE A 593 -25.80 -0.79 31.07
CA ILE A 593 -26.65 -1.92 31.49
C ILE A 593 -26.04 -3.24 31.03
N GLU A 594 -25.63 -3.26 29.76
CA GLU A 594 -24.83 -4.35 29.22
C GLU A 594 -23.37 -3.90 29.18
N LYS A 595 -22.44 -4.78 29.54
CA LYS A 595 -20.99 -4.51 29.48
C LYS A 595 -20.21 -5.79 29.35
N ILE A 596 -18.95 -5.64 28.94
CA ILE A 596 -17.93 -6.69 28.99
C ILE A 596 -17.28 -6.59 30.36
N GLU A 597 -17.40 -7.67 31.14
CA GLU A 597 -16.92 -7.69 32.51
C GLU A 597 -15.39 -7.80 32.59
N VAL A 598 -14.78 -7.14 33.57
CA VAL A 598 -13.34 -7.28 33.84
C VAL A 598 -13.13 -8.59 34.60
N PRO A 599 -12.22 -9.48 34.20
CA PRO A 599 -11.96 -10.72 34.89
C PRO A 599 -11.48 -10.47 36.33
N SER A 600 -12.05 -11.21 37.28
CA SER A 600 -11.67 -11.10 38.70
C SER A 600 -10.23 -11.59 38.99
N LYS A 601 -9.66 -12.42 38.10
CA LYS A 601 -8.31 -12.95 38.21
C LYS A 601 -7.67 -13.00 36.82
N ARG A 602 -6.42 -12.55 36.74
CA ARG A 602 -5.61 -12.64 35.53
C ARG A 602 -4.89 -13.99 35.48
N ARG A 603 -4.80 -14.60 34.28
CA ARG A 603 -4.04 -15.84 34.07
C ARG A 603 -2.53 -15.54 34.19
N LYS A 604 -1.80 -16.41 34.90
CA LYS A 604 -0.34 -16.29 35.10
C LYS A 604 0.47 -17.00 33.99
N GLY A 605 -0.21 -17.68 33.08
CA GLY A 605 0.40 -18.49 32.04
C GLY A 605 1.09 -19.74 32.56
N ASN A 606 1.85 -20.39 31.71
CA ASN A 606 2.56 -21.65 32.00
C ASN A 606 4.01 -21.44 32.46
N LYS A 607 4.40 -20.23 32.86
CA LYS A 607 5.75 -19.80 33.28
C LYS A 607 6.83 -19.86 32.18
N LYS A 608 6.44 -20.07 30.93
CA LYS A 608 7.30 -20.00 29.76
C LYS A 608 7.07 -18.69 29.02
N TYR A 609 8.10 -18.23 28.33
CA TYR A 609 8.06 -16.93 27.64
C TYR A 609 8.67 -17.04 26.25
N LEU A 610 8.17 -16.25 25.31
CA LEU A 610 8.90 -15.84 24.14
C LEU A 610 9.62 -14.53 24.44
N GLU A 611 10.93 -14.49 24.28
CA GLU A 611 11.75 -13.28 24.52
C GLU A 611 12.31 -12.77 23.20
N ILE A 612 11.82 -11.63 22.74
CA ILE A 612 12.37 -10.90 21.57
C ILE A 612 13.44 -9.94 22.10
N LYS A 613 14.67 -10.06 21.61
CA LYS A 613 15.78 -9.19 22.01
C LYS A 613 16.30 -8.37 20.85
N GLY A 614 16.52 -7.10 21.12
CA GLY A 614 17.15 -6.19 20.14
C GLY A 614 16.32 -5.97 18.88
N ALA A 615 15.00 -5.83 18.99
CA ALA A 615 14.11 -5.55 17.86
C ALA A 615 14.39 -4.16 17.27
N LYS A 616 14.71 -4.10 15.98
CA LYS A 616 15.14 -2.87 15.26
C LYS A 616 14.43 -2.67 13.92
N GLU A 617 13.37 -3.42 13.64
CA GLU A 617 12.66 -3.29 12.38
C GLU A 617 11.86 -1.98 12.32
N ASN A 618 11.91 -1.30 11.19
CA ASN A 618 11.25 -0.01 10.95
C ASN A 618 11.63 1.02 12.04
N ASN A 619 10.66 1.49 12.82
CA ASN A 619 10.86 2.52 13.86
C ASN A 619 11.23 1.95 15.23
N LEU A 620 11.37 0.63 15.38
CA LEU A 620 11.71 0.02 16.67
C LEU A 620 13.15 0.36 17.14
N LYS A 621 13.28 0.84 18.38
CA LYS A 621 14.52 1.39 18.94
C LYS A 621 15.29 0.36 19.77
N ASN A 622 15.64 -0.81 19.20
CA ASN A 622 16.41 -1.87 19.84
C ASN A 622 15.74 -2.38 21.13
N ILE A 623 14.44 -2.62 21.08
CA ILE A 623 13.66 -2.99 22.24
C ILE A 623 13.75 -4.48 22.59
N ASN A 624 13.53 -4.79 23.87
CA ASN A 624 13.42 -6.15 24.39
C ASN A 624 12.00 -6.36 24.92
N VAL A 625 11.37 -7.46 24.52
CA VAL A 625 9.99 -7.77 24.88
C VAL A 625 9.86 -9.22 25.33
N LYS A 626 9.06 -9.46 26.38
CA LYS A 626 8.70 -10.81 26.85
C LYS A 626 7.21 -11.03 26.69
N ILE A 627 6.83 -12.15 26.07
CA ILE A 627 5.44 -12.56 25.88
C ILE A 627 5.22 -13.83 26.70
N PRO A 628 4.39 -13.79 27.75
CA PRO A 628 4.07 -14.98 28.52
C PRO A 628 3.22 -15.95 27.72
N LEU A 629 3.55 -17.25 27.78
CA LEU A 629 2.82 -18.28 27.06
C LEU A 629 1.64 -18.82 27.90
N GLY A 630 0.56 -19.24 27.20
CA GLY A 630 -0.70 -19.65 27.84
C GLY A 630 -1.47 -18.47 28.41
N THR A 631 -1.37 -17.29 27.80
CA THR A 631 -2.07 -16.07 28.20
C THR A 631 -2.68 -15.39 27.00
N MET A 632 -3.61 -14.46 27.26
CA MET A 632 -4.08 -13.47 26.30
C MET A 632 -3.25 -12.20 26.47
N THR A 633 -2.26 -12.01 25.60
CA THR A 633 -1.36 -10.85 25.60
C THR A 633 -1.81 -9.84 24.56
N LEU A 634 -1.97 -8.58 24.96
CA LEU A 634 -2.31 -7.50 24.06
C LEU A 634 -1.12 -6.58 23.81
N VAL A 635 -0.97 -6.17 22.56
CA VAL A 635 0.04 -5.18 22.13
C VAL A 635 -0.70 -3.90 21.78
N THR A 636 -0.50 -2.88 22.59
CA THR A 636 -1.23 -1.62 22.56
C THR A 636 -0.28 -0.46 22.23
N GLY A 637 -0.82 0.75 22.12
CA GLY A 637 -0.09 1.98 21.88
C GLY A 637 -0.64 2.78 20.73
N VAL A 638 -0.19 4.01 20.60
CA VAL A 638 -0.66 4.95 19.56
C VAL A 638 -0.42 4.42 18.14
N SER A 639 -1.15 4.98 17.17
CA SER A 639 -0.99 4.62 15.76
C SER A 639 0.45 4.91 15.31
N GLY A 640 1.08 3.96 14.58
CA GLY A 640 2.47 4.09 14.14
C GLY A 640 3.54 3.86 15.22
N SER A 641 3.19 3.39 16.43
CA SER A 641 4.17 3.13 17.52
C SER A 641 5.07 1.91 17.31
N GLY A 642 4.81 1.08 16.28
CA GLY A 642 5.65 -0.08 15.94
C GLY A 642 5.03 -1.44 16.28
N LYS A 643 3.75 -1.51 16.66
CA LYS A 643 3.04 -2.75 17.01
C LYS A 643 3.15 -3.84 15.93
N SER A 644 2.77 -3.50 14.70
CA SER A 644 2.81 -4.45 13.56
C SER A 644 4.25 -4.82 13.19
N SER A 645 5.22 -3.92 13.34
CA SER A 645 6.65 -4.22 13.14
C SER A 645 7.16 -5.25 14.15
N LEU A 646 6.75 -5.15 15.42
CA LEU A 646 7.14 -6.10 16.45
C LEU A 646 6.48 -7.47 16.25
N ILE A 647 5.17 -7.49 15.99
CA ILE A 647 4.39 -8.73 16.00
C ILE A 647 4.34 -9.39 14.62
N ASN A 648 4.01 -8.64 13.56
CA ASN A 648 3.86 -9.23 12.24
C ASN A 648 5.22 -9.43 11.55
N GLU A 649 6.09 -8.39 11.53
CA GLU A 649 7.35 -8.46 10.81
C GLU A 649 8.42 -9.29 11.55
N ILE A 650 8.55 -9.13 12.86
CA ILE A 650 9.57 -9.85 13.64
C ILE A 650 9.02 -11.18 14.17
N LEU A 651 8.01 -11.18 15.04
CA LEU A 651 7.57 -12.38 15.75
C LEU A 651 6.95 -13.41 14.78
N TYR A 652 5.93 -13.02 14.04
CA TYR A 652 5.21 -13.92 13.15
C TYR A 652 6.12 -14.50 12.06
N LYS A 653 6.88 -13.63 11.34
CA LYS A 653 7.74 -14.11 10.26
C LYS A 653 8.88 -15.01 10.78
N THR A 654 9.42 -14.74 11.97
CA THR A 654 10.41 -15.66 12.59
C THR A 654 9.79 -17.02 12.91
N LEU A 655 8.62 -17.04 13.55
CA LEU A 655 7.92 -18.29 13.86
C LEU A 655 7.54 -19.05 12.58
N ALA A 656 7.00 -18.37 11.57
CA ALA A 656 6.63 -18.99 10.30
C ALA A 656 7.85 -19.54 9.54
N SER A 657 8.96 -18.82 9.56
CA SER A 657 10.24 -19.30 8.98
C SER A 657 10.76 -20.52 9.73
N THR A 658 10.70 -20.52 11.07
CA THR A 658 11.22 -21.63 11.90
C THR A 658 10.34 -22.87 11.80
N ILE A 659 9.01 -22.71 11.86
CA ILE A 659 8.06 -23.85 11.93
C ILE A 659 7.69 -24.38 10.53
N TYR A 660 7.45 -23.45 9.58
CA TYR A 660 6.93 -23.82 8.24
C TYR A 660 7.92 -23.61 7.11
N SER A 661 9.16 -23.19 7.39
CA SER A 661 10.14 -22.83 6.35
C SER A 661 9.57 -21.78 5.37
N SER A 662 8.85 -20.78 5.90
CA SER A 662 8.28 -19.70 5.10
C SER A 662 9.38 -18.93 4.37
N LYS A 663 9.08 -18.50 3.15
CA LYS A 663 9.99 -17.69 2.32
C LYS A 663 10.12 -16.24 2.77
N GLU A 664 9.20 -15.76 3.62
CA GLU A 664 9.22 -14.39 4.09
C GLU A 664 10.40 -14.14 5.03
N LYS A 665 11.18 -13.10 4.78
CA LYS A 665 12.31 -12.74 5.63
C LYS A 665 11.81 -12.10 6.92
N PRO A 666 12.26 -12.60 8.09
CA PRO A 666 11.96 -11.94 9.38
C PRO A 666 12.56 -10.54 9.46
N GLY A 667 11.88 -9.66 10.18
CA GLY A 667 12.38 -8.34 10.50
C GLY A 667 13.63 -8.37 11.39
N LYS A 668 14.35 -7.26 11.44
CA LYS A 668 15.64 -7.15 12.13
C LYS A 668 15.49 -7.24 13.64
N CYS A 669 16.03 -8.30 14.25
CA CYS A 669 16.19 -8.45 15.69
C CYS A 669 17.50 -9.18 15.99
N LYS A 670 17.95 -9.12 17.25
CA LYS A 670 19.17 -9.83 17.64
C LYS A 670 18.92 -11.33 17.80
N GLU A 671 17.90 -11.72 18.55
CA GLU A 671 17.49 -13.11 18.76
C GLU A 671 16.05 -13.18 19.30
N ILE A 672 15.39 -14.32 19.10
CA ILE A 672 14.14 -14.69 19.78
C ILE A 672 14.36 -16.00 20.50
N LYS A 673 14.15 -16.01 21.83
CA LYS A 673 14.24 -17.21 22.68
C LYS A 673 12.87 -17.78 22.96
N GLY A 674 12.82 -19.09 23.20
CA GLY A 674 11.59 -19.79 23.58
C GLY A 674 10.79 -20.32 22.41
N LEU A 675 11.32 -20.24 21.16
CA LEU A 675 10.68 -20.75 19.94
C LEU A 675 10.35 -22.24 20.03
N GLU A 676 11.17 -23.01 20.75
CA GLU A 676 11.00 -24.46 20.99
C GLU A 676 9.73 -24.81 21.78
N ASN A 677 9.11 -23.85 22.44
CA ASN A 677 7.85 -24.05 23.16
C ASN A 677 6.62 -23.94 22.27
N ILE A 678 6.78 -23.56 20.99
CA ILE A 678 5.69 -23.34 20.03
C ILE A 678 5.82 -24.38 18.91
N ASP A 679 4.74 -25.09 18.65
CA ASP A 679 4.65 -26.07 17.54
C ASP A 679 3.85 -25.56 16.35
N LYS A 680 3.05 -24.50 16.55
CA LYS A 680 2.17 -23.95 15.51
C LYS A 680 1.98 -22.46 15.70
N VAL A 681 2.08 -21.69 14.62
CA VAL A 681 1.68 -20.29 14.57
C VAL A 681 0.49 -20.09 13.63
N VAL A 682 -0.49 -19.33 14.09
CA VAL A 682 -1.69 -18.99 13.32
C VAL A 682 -1.83 -17.48 13.25
N GLN A 683 -1.73 -16.92 12.06
CA GLN A 683 -1.99 -15.49 11.86
C GLN A 683 -3.42 -15.27 11.36
N ILE A 684 -4.17 -14.46 12.09
CA ILE A 684 -5.51 -14.02 11.73
C ILE A 684 -5.44 -12.54 11.37
N SER A 685 -5.42 -12.26 10.08
CA SER A 685 -5.40 -10.91 9.53
C SER A 685 -6.71 -10.60 8.82
N GLN A 686 -6.98 -9.32 8.60
CA GLN A 686 -8.15 -8.82 7.85
C GLN A 686 -8.04 -9.05 6.33
N ALA A 687 -6.92 -9.57 5.83
CA ALA A 687 -6.77 -9.89 4.42
C ALA A 687 -7.87 -10.87 3.95
N PRO A 688 -8.38 -10.73 2.73
CA PRO A 688 -9.43 -11.60 2.19
C PRO A 688 -9.04 -13.09 2.27
N ILE A 689 -10.03 -13.97 2.44
CA ILE A 689 -9.84 -15.44 2.43
C ILE A 689 -9.53 -15.99 1.03
N GLY A 690 -9.58 -15.16 0.01
CA GLY A 690 -9.20 -15.46 -1.38
C GLY A 690 -9.39 -14.25 -2.27
N ARG A 691 -8.69 -14.25 -3.40
CA ARG A 691 -8.68 -13.13 -4.35
C ARG A 691 -9.74 -13.23 -5.45
N THR A 692 -10.39 -14.38 -5.59
CA THR A 692 -11.34 -14.65 -6.66
C THR A 692 -12.74 -14.89 -6.12
N PRO A 693 -13.80 -14.68 -6.90
CA PRO A 693 -15.18 -14.99 -6.53
C PRO A 693 -15.43 -16.47 -6.19
N ARG A 694 -14.52 -17.39 -6.58
CA ARG A 694 -14.60 -18.83 -6.27
C ARG A 694 -14.28 -19.13 -4.80
N SER A 695 -13.48 -18.29 -4.16
CA SER A 695 -13.22 -18.45 -2.73
C SER A 695 -14.45 -17.98 -1.94
N ASN A 696 -14.91 -18.79 -0.99
CA ASN A 696 -16.05 -18.50 -0.14
C ASN A 696 -15.87 -19.16 1.24
N PRO A 697 -16.70 -18.84 2.24
CA PRO A 697 -16.62 -19.42 3.56
C PRO A 697 -16.67 -20.95 3.57
N ALA A 698 -17.56 -21.56 2.77
CA ALA A 698 -17.71 -23.01 2.73
C ALA A 698 -16.47 -23.72 2.18
N THR A 699 -15.85 -23.19 1.13
CA THR A 699 -14.62 -23.78 0.58
C THR A 699 -13.44 -23.56 1.52
N TYR A 700 -13.32 -22.39 2.11
CA TYR A 700 -12.19 -22.05 2.99
C TYR A 700 -12.17 -22.89 4.26
N THR A 701 -13.33 -23.11 4.86
CA THR A 701 -13.47 -23.94 6.10
C THR A 701 -13.53 -25.43 5.82
N GLY A 702 -13.62 -25.84 4.55
CA GLY A 702 -13.74 -27.24 4.16
C GLY A 702 -15.10 -27.88 4.42
N VAL A 703 -16.12 -27.09 4.72
CA VAL A 703 -17.52 -27.56 4.84
C VAL A 703 -18.03 -28.02 3.47
N PHE A 704 -17.63 -27.33 2.41
CA PHE A 704 -18.09 -27.61 1.07
C PHE A 704 -17.69 -29.01 0.57
N ASP A 705 -16.56 -29.55 1.03
CA ASP A 705 -16.11 -30.89 0.67
C ASP A 705 -17.09 -31.96 1.21
N ASP A 706 -17.50 -31.82 2.47
CA ASP A 706 -18.48 -32.72 3.09
C ASP A 706 -19.89 -32.57 2.46
N ILE A 707 -20.28 -31.34 2.07
CA ILE A 707 -21.55 -31.10 1.36
C ILE A 707 -21.55 -31.80 0.00
N ARG A 708 -20.44 -31.72 -0.76
CA ARG A 708 -20.32 -32.39 -2.06
C ARG A 708 -20.41 -33.93 -1.93
N ASP A 709 -19.85 -34.49 -0.87
CA ASP A 709 -19.96 -35.92 -0.59
C ASP A 709 -21.45 -36.32 -0.36
N ILE A 710 -22.22 -35.51 0.37
CA ILE A 710 -23.66 -35.73 0.57
C ILE A 710 -24.41 -35.71 -0.77
N PHE A 711 -24.14 -34.76 -1.65
CA PHE A 711 -24.78 -34.67 -2.96
C PHE A 711 -24.41 -35.86 -3.86
N ALA A 712 -23.15 -36.31 -3.82
CA ALA A 712 -22.70 -37.49 -4.57
C ALA A 712 -23.35 -38.79 -4.07
N GLU A 713 -23.77 -38.85 -2.80
CA GLU A 713 -24.46 -40.00 -2.21
C GLU A 713 -25.96 -40.04 -2.52
N THR A 714 -26.54 -39.01 -3.11
CA THR A 714 -27.95 -38.98 -3.50
C THR A 714 -28.29 -40.06 -4.53
N LYS A 715 -29.52 -40.54 -4.51
CA LYS A 715 -29.99 -41.60 -5.40
C LYS A 715 -29.83 -41.21 -6.89
N GLU A 716 -30.15 -40.00 -7.24
CA GLU A 716 -30.08 -39.47 -8.60
C GLU A 716 -28.61 -39.28 -9.08
N ALA A 717 -27.73 -38.77 -8.20
CA ALA A 717 -26.33 -38.68 -8.53
C ALA A 717 -25.68 -40.03 -8.81
N LYS A 718 -25.99 -41.05 -8.00
CA LYS A 718 -25.52 -42.42 -8.20
C LYS A 718 -26.05 -43.04 -9.52
N ILE A 719 -27.33 -42.83 -9.85
CA ILE A 719 -27.90 -43.30 -11.12
C ILE A 719 -27.21 -42.69 -12.32
N ARG A 720 -26.82 -41.38 -12.24
CA ARG A 720 -26.15 -40.67 -13.33
C ARG A 720 -24.61 -40.86 -13.30
N GLY A 721 -24.07 -41.60 -12.33
CA GLY A 721 -22.62 -41.81 -12.18
C GLY A 721 -21.87 -40.51 -11.80
N TYR A 722 -22.54 -39.60 -11.10
CA TYR A 722 -21.92 -38.32 -10.67
C TYR A 722 -21.16 -38.53 -9.37
N ASP A 723 -19.88 -38.23 -9.42
CA ASP A 723 -18.99 -38.20 -8.25
C ASP A 723 -18.96 -36.80 -7.60
N LYS A 724 -18.26 -36.65 -6.48
CA LYS A 724 -18.14 -35.37 -5.78
C LYS A 724 -17.48 -34.27 -6.61
N GLY A 725 -16.70 -34.61 -7.64
CA GLY A 725 -16.09 -33.66 -8.56
C GLY A 725 -17.15 -32.90 -9.37
N ARG A 726 -18.27 -33.57 -9.70
CA ARG A 726 -19.40 -32.98 -10.43
C ARG A 726 -20.01 -31.78 -9.71
N PHE A 727 -20.03 -31.81 -8.39
CA PHE A 727 -20.58 -30.76 -7.54
C PHE A 727 -19.59 -29.66 -7.17
N SER A 728 -18.38 -29.66 -7.82
CA SER A 728 -17.39 -28.61 -7.65
C SER A 728 -17.48 -27.59 -8.78
N PHE A 729 -17.63 -26.31 -8.45
CA PHE A 729 -17.56 -25.22 -9.43
C PHE A 729 -16.11 -24.92 -9.89
N ASN A 730 -15.10 -25.57 -9.31
CA ASN A 730 -13.70 -25.43 -9.71
C ASN A 730 -13.27 -26.48 -10.75
N VAL A 731 -14.03 -27.57 -10.90
CA VAL A 731 -13.67 -28.71 -11.74
C VAL A 731 -14.55 -28.72 -13.00
N LYS A 732 -13.93 -29.07 -14.13
CA LYS A 732 -14.65 -29.26 -15.39
C LYS A 732 -15.67 -30.40 -15.27
N GLY A 733 -16.82 -30.25 -15.89
CA GLY A 733 -17.90 -31.24 -15.91
C GLY A 733 -19.17 -30.80 -15.21
N GLY A 734 -19.11 -30.20 -14.00
CA GLY A 734 -20.27 -29.69 -13.28
C GLY A 734 -20.42 -28.17 -13.29
N ARG A 735 -19.34 -27.45 -13.53
CA ARG A 735 -19.33 -25.99 -13.56
C ARG A 735 -19.89 -25.41 -14.87
N CYS A 736 -20.33 -24.16 -14.82
CA CYS A 736 -20.59 -23.41 -16.03
C CYS A 736 -19.28 -23.07 -16.75
N GLU A 737 -19.13 -23.51 -18.00
CA GLU A 737 -17.89 -23.28 -18.77
C GLU A 737 -17.79 -21.85 -19.32
N ALA A 738 -18.89 -21.09 -19.40
CA ALA A 738 -18.88 -19.69 -19.85
C ALA A 738 -18.23 -18.76 -18.84
N CYS A 739 -18.41 -18.98 -17.53
CA CYS A 739 -17.77 -18.22 -16.45
C CYS A 739 -16.74 -19.02 -15.66
N TRP A 740 -16.43 -20.24 -16.09
CA TRP A 740 -15.45 -21.15 -15.44
C TRP A 740 -15.76 -21.41 -13.95
N GLY A 741 -17.05 -21.30 -13.56
CA GLY A 741 -17.51 -21.49 -12.20
C GLY A 741 -17.43 -20.24 -11.32
N ASP A 742 -17.08 -19.07 -11.86
CA ASP A 742 -17.05 -17.81 -11.10
C ASP A 742 -18.47 -17.30 -10.79
N GLY A 743 -19.46 -17.63 -11.64
CA GLY A 743 -20.81 -17.11 -11.56
C GLY A 743 -20.93 -15.68 -12.10
N VAL A 744 -19.82 -15.01 -12.27
CA VAL A 744 -19.73 -13.62 -12.76
C VAL A 744 -18.66 -13.53 -13.84
N LYS A 745 -18.79 -12.54 -14.72
CA LYS A 745 -17.76 -12.13 -15.68
C LYS A 745 -17.10 -10.85 -15.17
N LYS A 746 -15.80 -10.85 -15.11
CA LYS A 746 -14.99 -9.67 -14.77
C LYS A 746 -14.82 -8.82 -16.02
N ILE A 747 -15.19 -7.56 -15.94
CA ILE A 747 -14.92 -6.54 -16.96
C ILE A 747 -13.81 -5.66 -16.43
N GLU A 748 -12.61 -5.77 -17.03
CA GLU A 748 -11.46 -4.97 -16.64
C GLU A 748 -11.61 -3.55 -17.18
N MET A 749 -11.52 -2.58 -16.29
CA MET A 749 -11.61 -1.15 -16.61
C MET A 749 -10.23 -0.51 -16.40
N HIS A 750 -9.61 0.01 -17.43
CA HIS A 750 -8.23 0.54 -17.36
C HIS A 750 -8.02 1.67 -16.36
N PHE A 751 -9.05 2.44 -16.03
CA PHE A 751 -8.95 3.62 -15.14
C PHE A 751 -9.93 3.58 -13.96
N LEU A 752 -10.78 2.57 -13.87
CA LEU A 752 -11.81 2.40 -12.84
C LEU A 752 -11.67 1.02 -12.19
N PRO A 753 -12.26 0.80 -11.01
CA PRO A 753 -12.33 -0.54 -10.42
C PRO A 753 -13.02 -1.52 -11.37
N ASP A 754 -12.53 -2.76 -11.37
CA ASP A 754 -13.11 -3.84 -12.17
C ASP A 754 -14.59 -4.06 -11.83
N VAL A 755 -15.42 -4.24 -12.85
CA VAL A 755 -16.85 -4.50 -12.69
C VAL A 755 -17.13 -6.00 -12.84
N TYR A 756 -17.90 -6.55 -11.93
CA TYR A 756 -18.35 -7.94 -11.96
C TYR A 756 -19.83 -8.00 -12.35
N VAL A 757 -20.11 -8.63 -13.48
CA VAL A 757 -21.48 -8.78 -14.00
C VAL A 757 -21.90 -10.26 -13.91
N PRO A 758 -23.13 -10.59 -13.48
CA PRO A 758 -23.62 -11.97 -13.48
C PRO A 758 -23.41 -12.64 -14.84
N CYS A 759 -23.01 -13.90 -14.83
CA CYS A 759 -22.85 -14.66 -16.05
C CYS A 759 -24.21 -14.92 -16.73
N GLU A 760 -24.37 -14.48 -17.97
CA GLU A 760 -25.61 -14.60 -18.75
C GLU A 760 -26.03 -16.06 -18.99
N VAL A 761 -25.07 -17.02 -19.01
CA VAL A 761 -25.35 -18.43 -19.28
C VAL A 761 -25.88 -19.14 -18.05
N CYS A 762 -25.27 -18.93 -16.88
CA CYS A 762 -25.67 -19.60 -15.65
C CYS A 762 -26.46 -18.69 -14.68
N ASN A 763 -26.68 -17.44 -15.05
CA ASN A 763 -27.41 -16.46 -14.21
C ASN A 763 -26.87 -16.41 -12.76
N GLY A 764 -25.54 -16.51 -12.60
CA GLY A 764 -24.88 -16.45 -11.30
C GLY A 764 -24.80 -17.80 -10.56
N THR A 765 -25.39 -18.87 -11.05
CA THR A 765 -25.48 -20.17 -10.33
C THR A 765 -24.16 -20.93 -10.27
N ARG A 766 -23.17 -20.59 -11.11
CA ARG A 766 -21.83 -21.22 -11.21
C ARG A 766 -21.81 -22.61 -11.84
N TYR A 767 -22.94 -23.30 -11.94
CA TYR A 767 -23.07 -24.68 -12.41
C TYR A 767 -23.80 -24.77 -13.75
N ASN A 768 -23.66 -25.92 -14.41
CA ASN A 768 -24.49 -26.27 -15.55
C ASN A 768 -25.87 -26.78 -15.07
N SER A 769 -26.85 -26.84 -16.00
CA SER A 769 -28.23 -27.23 -15.73
C SER A 769 -28.34 -28.65 -15.16
N GLU A 770 -27.56 -29.61 -15.71
CA GLU A 770 -27.65 -31.02 -15.31
C GLU A 770 -27.16 -31.23 -13.86
N THR A 771 -26.20 -30.47 -13.39
CA THR A 771 -25.73 -30.52 -11.99
C THR A 771 -26.78 -29.94 -11.03
N LEU A 772 -27.51 -28.89 -11.47
CA LEU A 772 -28.59 -28.26 -10.67
C LEU A 772 -29.86 -29.12 -10.57
N GLU A 773 -30.05 -30.11 -11.44
CA GLU A 773 -31.16 -31.04 -11.34
C GLU A 773 -31.05 -31.97 -10.12
N ILE A 774 -29.81 -32.23 -9.63
CA ILE A 774 -29.63 -33.07 -8.46
C ILE A 774 -29.99 -32.30 -7.20
N LYS A 775 -30.88 -32.87 -6.41
CA LYS A 775 -31.38 -32.25 -5.17
C LYS A 775 -31.16 -33.15 -3.95
N TYR A 776 -30.90 -32.51 -2.83
CA TYR A 776 -30.93 -33.09 -1.50
C TYR A 776 -31.93 -32.34 -0.65
N LYS A 777 -32.92 -33.01 -0.05
CA LYS A 777 -34.06 -32.38 0.66
C LYS A 777 -34.66 -31.21 -0.15
N ASP A 778 -34.97 -31.46 -1.43
CA ASP A 778 -35.53 -30.49 -2.40
C ASP A 778 -34.66 -29.27 -2.75
N LYS A 779 -33.45 -29.21 -2.30
CA LYS A 779 -32.49 -28.13 -2.61
C LYS A 779 -31.35 -28.62 -3.49
N ASN A 780 -31.01 -27.86 -4.53
CA ASN A 780 -29.82 -28.12 -5.34
C ASN A 780 -28.53 -27.52 -4.67
N ILE A 781 -27.37 -27.84 -5.23
CA ILE A 781 -26.07 -27.41 -4.67
C ILE A 781 -25.93 -25.88 -4.62
N TYR A 782 -26.48 -25.14 -5.59
CA TYR A 782 -26.44 -23.69 -5.59
C TYR A 782 -27.36 -23.09 -4.51
N GLU A 783 -28.56 -23.63 -4.35
CA GLU A 783 -29.50 -23.20 -3.29
C GLU A 783 -28.88 -23.44 -1.90
N VAL A 784 -28.17 -24.56 -1.72
CA VAL A 784 -27.41 -24.82 -0.47
C VAL A 784 -26.27 -23.83 -0.26
N LEU A 785 -25.51 -23.48 -1.29
CA LEU A 785 -24.48 -22.45 -1.19
C LEU A 785 -25.05 -21.06 -0.87
N ASN A 786 -26.29 -20.79 -1.26
CA ASN A 786 -26.97 -19.54 -0.93
C ASN A 786 -27.60 -19.52 0.48
N MET A 787 -27.67 -20.67 1.16
CA MET A 787 -28.14 -20.73 2.55
C MET A 787 -27.16 -19.96 3.45
N ARG A 788 -27.70 -19.32 4.47
CA ARG A 788 -26.94 -18.80 5.59
C ARG A 788 -26.41 -19.96 6.45
N VAL A 789 -25.37 -19.69 7.22
CA VAL A 789 -24.78 -20.69 8.11
C VAL A 789 -25.83 -21.24 9.08
N ASP A 790 -26.68 -20.38 9.66
CA ASP A 790 -27.72 -20.82 10.63
C ASP A 790 -28.79 -21.69 9.97
N GLU A 791 -29.28 -21.34 8.78
CA GLU A 791 -30.20 -22.17 7.98
C GLU A 791 -29.57 -23.52 7.59
N ALA A 792 -28.30 -23.49 7.21
CA ALA A 792 -27.56 -24.69 6.84
C ALA A 792 -27.39 -25.63 8.06
N MET A 793 -27.25 -25.09 9.28
CA MET A 793 -27.19 -25.90 10.50
C MET A 793 -28.50 -26.71 10.71
N GLU A 794 -29.66 -26.12 10.51
CA GLU A 794 -30.96 -26.80 10.57
C GLU A 794 -31.10 -27.80 9.44
N PHE A 795 -30.72 -27.40 8.20
CA PHE A 795 -30.81 -28.25 7.03
C PHE A 795 -29.96 -29.52 7.12
N PHE A 796 -28.76 -29.42 7.69
CA PHE A 796 -27.81 -30.52 7.87
C PHE A 796 -27.78 -31.09 9.29
N GLU A 797 -28.81 -30.95 10.09
CA GLU A 797 -28.90 -31.44 11.48
C GLU A 797 -28.46 -32.90 11.67
N ASN A 798 -28.75 -33.75 10.66
CA ASN A 798 -28.45 -35.19 10.65
C ASN A 798 -27.05 -35.52 10.09
N HIS A 799 -26.21 -34.51 9.79
CA HIS A 799 -24.84 -34.68 9.27
C HIS A 799 -23.80 -34.09 10.24
N PRO A 800 -23.36 -34.84 11.26
CA PRO A 800 -22.50 -34.31 12.32
C PRO A 800 -21.21 -33.66 11.81
N LYS A 801 -20.60 -34.15 10.72
CA LYS A 801 -19.38 -33.57 10.13
C LYS A 801 -19.63 -32.16 9.62
N VAL A 802 -20.71 -31.95 8.88
CA VAL A 802 -21.12 -30.63 8.35
C VAL A 802 -21.54 -29.73 9.50
N LEU A 803 -22.43 -30.25 10.39
CA LEU A 803 -23.00 -29.49 11.51
C LEU A 803 -21.92 -28.93 12.45
N ASN A 804 -20.89 -29.74 12.80
CA ASN A 804 -19.81 -29.28 13.67
C ASN A 804 -19.00 -28.14 13.07
N LYS A 805 -18.76 -28.18 11.76
CA LYS A 805 -18.04 -27.10 11.07
C LYS A 805 -18.90 -25.83 10.96
N LEU A 806 -20.21 -25.98 10.68
CA LEU A 806 -21.13 -24.85 10.64
C LEU A 806 -21.31 -24.21 12.01
N LYS A 807 -21.38 -25.03 13.08
CA LYS A 807 -21.49 -24.53 14.45
C LYS A 807 -20.32 -23.63 14.83
N VAL A 808 -19.10 -23.99 14.44
CA VAL A 808 -17.93 -23.13 14.69
C VAL A 808 -18.06 -21.78 13.96
N LEU A 809 -18.60 -21.76 12.74
CA LEU A 809 -18.88 -20.50 12.01
C LEU A 809 -19.94 -19.66 12.74
N SER A 810 -20.99 -20.28 13.24
CA SER A 810 -22.04 -19.59 14.03
C SER A 810 -21.48 -19.09 15.37
N ASP A 811 -20.65 -19.90 16.07
CA ASP A 811 -20.02 -19.55 17.34
C ASP A 811 -19.15 -18.27 17.21
N VAL A 812 -18.44 -18.08 16.08
CA VAL A 812 -17.67 -16.84 15.83
C VAL A 812 -18.53 -15.65 15.40
N GLY A 813 -19.88 -15.77 15.47
CA GLY A 813 -20.82 -14.71 15.12
C GLY A 813 -21.02 -14.53 13.62
N LEU A 814 -20.83 -15.58 12.79
CA LEU A 814 -21.02 -15.56 11.34
C LEU A 814 -22.26 -16.39 10.90
N GLY A 815 -23.26 -16.58 11.77
CA GLY A 815 -24.47 -17.28 11.45
C GLY A 815 -25.26 -16.70 10.25
N TYR A 816 -25.16 -15.39 10.07
CA TYR A 816 -25.88 -14.64 9.05
C TYR A 816 -25.25 -14.69 7.64
N ILE A 817 -23.96 -15.04 7.49
CA ILE A 817 -23.31 -15.06 6.18
C ILE A 817 -23.76 -16.26 5.34
N ARG A 818 -23.76 -16.11 4.01
CA ARG A 818 -24.05 -17.22 3.10
C ARG A 818 -22.85 -18.12 2.91
N LEU A 819 -23.06 -19.43 2.82
CA LEU A 819 -21.99 -20.42 2.62
C LEU A 819 -21.15 -20.13 1.38
N GLY A 820 -21.79 -19.77 0.27
CA GLY A 820 -21.17 -19.44 -1.02
C GLY A 820 -20.85 -17.96 -1.25
N GLN A 821 -20.93 -17.11 -0.21
CA GLN A 821 -20.61 -15.68 -0.33
C GLN A 821 -19.19 -15.48 -0.85
N ALA A 822 -19.02 -14.71 -1.92
CA ALA A 822 -17.71 -14.51 -2.54
C ALA A 822 -16.73 -13.79 -1.58
N ALA A 823 -15.50 -14.27 -1.50
CA ALA A 823 -14.48 -13.71 -0.60
C ALA A 823 -14.29 -12.18 -0.73
N PRO A 824 -14.29 -11.57 -1.94
CA PRO A 824 -14.18 -10.13 -2.08
C PRO A 824 -15.34 -9.31 -1.51
N THR A 825 -16.48 -9.94 -1.22
CA THR A 825 -17.66 -9.26 -0.64
C THR A 825 -17.69 -9.30 0.88
N LEU A 826 -16.81 -10.09 1.51
CA LEU A 826 -16.67 -10.13 2.95
C LEU A 826 -15.93 -8.88 3.46
N SER A 827 -16.37 -8.36 4.60
CA SER A 827 -15.61 -7.35 5.33
C SER A 827 -14.32 -7.94 5.89
N GLY A 828 -13.34 -7.10 6.23
CA GLY A 828 -12.08 -7.55 6.85
C GLY A 828 -12.29 -8.33 8.14
N GLY A 829 -13.24 -7.90 8.98
CA GLY A 829 -13.61 -8.58 10.21
C GLY A 829 -14.28 -9.93 9.98
N GLU A 830 -15.16 -10.05 8.98
CA GLU A 830 -15.77 -11.32 8.58
C GLU A 830 -14.73 -12.31 8.07
N ALA A 831 -13.81 -11.85 7.21
CA ALA A 831 -12.71 -12.66 6.69
C ALA A 831 -11.81 -13.19 7.82
N ALA A 832 -11.46 -12.36 8.80
CA ALA A 832 -10.69 -12.75 9.98
C ALA A 832 -11.43 -13.82 10.81
N ARG A 833 -12.73 -13.67 11.04
CA ARG A 833 -13.55 -14.64 11.77
C ARG A 833 -13.70 -15.96 11.02
N VAL A 834 -13.82 -15.97 9.69
CA VAL A 834 -13.81 -17.21 8.87
C VAL A 834 -12.46 -17.93 9.02
N LYS A 835 -11.34 -17.21 9.03
CA LYS A 835 -10.01 -17.79 9.28
C LYS A 835 -9.92 -18.41 10.69
N LEU A 836 -10.40 -17.70 11.69
CA LEU A 836 -10.46 -18.18 13.07
C LEU A 836 -11.30 -19.45 13.17
N ALA A 837 -12.50 -19.47 12.56
CA ALA A 837 -13.37 -20.64 12.53
C ALA A 837 -12.70 -21.88 11.94
N LYS A 838 -11.92 -21.73 10.86
CA LYS A 838 -11.13 -22.83 10.27
C LYS A 838 -10.14 -23.42 11.26
N GLU A 839 -9.44 -22.58 12.01
CA GLU A 839 -8.41 -23.05 12.96
C GLU A 839 -9.04 -23.70 14.19
N LEU A 840 -10.20 -23.22 14.64
CA LEU A 840 -10.94 -23.78 15.77
C LEU A 840 -11.51 -25.19 15.51
N GLN A 841 -11.63 -25.60 14.24
CA GLN A 841 -12.02 -26.99 13.87
C GLN A 841 -10.89 -28.01 14.19
N LYS A 842 -9.66 -27.56 14.39
CA LYS A 842 -8.51 -28.41 14.68
C LYS A 842 -8.41 -28.66 16.18
N LYS A 843 -7.86 -29.80 16.56
CA LYS A 843 -7.63 -30.09 17.99
C LYS A 843 -6.55 -29.14 18.55
N PRO A 844 -6.78 -28.56 19.75
CA PRO A 844 -5.77 -27.73 20.40
C PRO A 844 -4.55 -28.54 20.78
N THR A 845 -3.36 -27.95 20.66
CA THR A 845 -2.09 -28.62 21.04
C THR A 845 -1.58 -28.15 22.42
N GLY A 846 -2.08 -27.02 22.91
CA GLY A 846 -1.58 -26.34 24.10
C GLY A 846 -0.21 -25.69 23.93
N LYS A 847 0.29 -25.66 22.69
CA LYS A 847 1.56 -25.04 22.28
C LYS A 847 1.42 -24.15 21.05
N SER A 848 0.18 -23.88 20.62
CA SER A 848 -0.06 -23.00 19.47
C SER A 848 -0.03 -21.54 19.92
N ILE A 849 0.41 -20.66 19.03
CA ILE A 849 0.30 -19.23 19.19
C ILE A 849 -0.62 -18.65 18.10
N PHE A 850 -1.64 -17.92 18.53
CA PHE A 850 -2.57 -17.20 17.66
C PHE A 850 -2.21 -15.73 17.68
N ILE A 851 -1.93 -15.17 16.52
CA ILE A 851 -1.61 -13.75 16.33
C ILE A 851 -2.76 -13.11 15.59
N LEU A 852 -3.43 -12.16 16.24
CA LEU A 852 -4.57 -11.44 15.68
C LEU A 852 -4.23 -9.95 15.54
N ASP A 853 -4.57 -9.38 14.40
CA ASP A 853 -4.35 -7.97 14.10
C ASP A 853 -5.70 -7.25 13.98
N GLU A 854 -6.02 -6.42 14.98
CA GLU A 854 -7.26 -5.65 15.12
C GLU A 854 -8.54 -6.49 14.83
N PRO A 855 -8.75 -7.62 15.55
CA PRO A 855 -9.84 -8.54 15.25
C PRO A 855 -11.23 -7.98 15.57
N THR A 856 -11.35 -6.86 16.28
CA THR A 856 -12.61 -6.23 16.66
C THR A 856 -13.12 -5.20 15.66
N THR A 857 -12.37 -4.98 14.59
CA THR A 857 -12.75 -4.07 13.50
C THR A 857 -14.15 -4.42 12.96
N GLY A 858 -15.03 -3.43 12.90
CA GLY A 858 -16.40 -3.59 12.39
C GLY A 858 -17.35 -4.38 13.30
N LEU A 859 -16.97 -4.60 14.56
CA LEU A 859 -17.77 -5.35 15.51
C LEU A 859 -18.50 -4.43 16.49
N HIS A 860 -19.78 -4.70 16.67
CA HIS A 860 -20.55 -4.18 17.79
C HIS A 860 -20.07 -4.79 19.11
N GLN A 861 -20.24 -4.11 20.24
CA GLN A 861 -19.80 -4.56 21.56
C GLN A 861 -20.32 -5.97 21.93
N ASP A 862 -21.53 -6.34 21.50
CA ASP A 862 -22.07 -7.68 21.68
C ASP A 862 -21.29 -8.75 20.90
N ASP A 863 -20.87 -8.43 19.69
CA ASP A 863 -20.04 -9.34 18.86
C ASP A 863 -18.62 -9.46 19.43
N ILE A 864 -18.07 -8.37 19.99
CA ILE A 864 -16.80 -8.40 20.71
C ILE A 864 -16.89 -9.34 21.93
N LYS A 865 -18.00 -9.26 22.70
CA LYS A 865 -18.25 -10.15 23.84
C LYS A 865 -18.25 -11.64 23.44
N LYS A 866 -18.81 -11.96 22.27
CA LYS A 866 -18.81 -13.33 21.72
C LYS A 866 -17.38 -13.74 21.30
N LEU A 867 -16.67 -12.86 20.60
CA LEU A 867 -15.28 -13.11 20.16
C LEU A 867 -14.37 -13.37 21.37
N LEU A 868 -14.46 -12.55 22.43
CA LEU A 868 -13.66 -12.71 23.65
C LEU A 868 -13.87 -14.08 24.31
N LYS A 869 -15.10 -14.57 24.39
CA LYS A 869 -15.39 -15.94 24.92
C LYS A 869 -14.64 -17.03 24.15
N ILE A 870 -14.47 -16.84 22.83
CA ILE A 870 -13.76 -17.80 21.99
C ILE A 870 -12.26 -17.70 22.24
N LEU A 871 -11.72 -16.50 22.33
CA LEU A 871 -10.30 -16.27 22.60
C LEU A 871 -9.91 -16.79 24.00
N GLU A 872 -10.77 -16.58 25.00
CA GLU A 872 -10.62 -17.15 26.34
C GLU A 872 -10.57 -18.69 26.30
N ARG A 873 -11.47 -19.33 25.54
CA ARG A 873 -11.48 -20.79 25.35
C ARG A 873 -10.19 -21.30 24.73
N ILE A 874 -9.58 -20.56 23.79
CA ILE A 874 -8.28 -20.91 23.20
C ILE A 874 -7.18 -20.88 24.26
N VAL A 875 -7.15 -19.83 25.09
CA VAL A 875 -6.16 -19.69 26.18
C VAL A 875 -6.38 -20.75 27.27
N ASP A 876 -7.63 -21.05 27.62
CA ASP A 876 -7.96 -22.08 28.62
C ASP A 876 -7.55 -23.50 28.18
N ASN A 877 -7.43 -23.73 26.85
CA ASN A 877 -6.86 -24.95 26.29
C ASN A 877 -5.31 -24.99 26.34
N GLY A 878 -4.66 -23.97 26.91
CA GLY A 878 -3.21 -23.85 27.03
C GLY A 878 -2.48 -23.17 25.89
N ASP A 879 -3.20 -22.80 24.82
CA ASP A 879 -2.62 -22.06 23.69
C ASP A 879 -2.39 -20.58 24.06
N THR A 880 -1.57 -19.88 23.30
CA THR A 880 -1.24 -18.46 23.53
C THR A 880 -1.96 -17.59 22.50
N VAL A 881 -2.52 -16.48 22.95
CA VAL A 881 -3.16 -15.50 22.08
C VAL A 881 -2.43 -14.17 22.20
N VAL A 882 -1.98 -13.61 21.08
CA VAL A 882 -1.35 -12.29 20.98
C VAL A 882 -2.19 -11.42 20.06
N ILE A 883 -2.64 -10.28 20.55
CA ILE A 883 -3.57 -9.41 19.83
C ILE A 883 -2.99 -8.00 19.73
N ILE A 884 -2.94 -7.43 18.53
CA ILE A 884 -2.75 -6.00 18.35
C ILE A 884 -4.13 -5.36 18.44
N GLU A 885 -4.36 -4.44 19.37
CA GLU A 885 -5.68 -3.86 19.61
C GLU A 885 -5.64 -2.43 20.16
N HIS A 886 -6.71 -1.69 19.85
CA HIS A 886 -6.98 -0.36 20.36
C HIS A 886 -8.28 -0.27 21.18
N ASN A 887 -9.15 -1.27 21.04
CA ASN A 887 -10.44 -1.30 21.73
C ASN A 887 -10.25 -1.55 23.22
N LEU A 888 -10.67 -0.59 24.04
CA LEU A 888 -10.50 -0.64 25.50
C LEU A 888 -11.29 -1.78 26.16
N ASP A 889 -12.42 -2.20 25.58
CA ASP A 889 -13.19 -3.34 26.09
C ASP A 889 -12.46 -4.66 25.96
N VAL A 890 -11.58 -4.77 24.95
CA VAL A 890 -10.69 -5.94 24.79
C VAL A 890 -9.45 -5.78 25.67
N ILE A 891 -8.88 -4.58 25.75
CA ILE A 891 -7.65 -4.32 26.51
C ILE A 891 -7.89 -4.57 28.01
N LYS A 892 -9.05 -4.18 28.56
CA LYS A 892 -9.36 -4.38 29.99
C LYS A 892 -9.49 -5.86 30.40
N VAL A 893 -9.72 -6.79 29.47
CA VAL A 893 -9.84 -8.24 29.77
C VAL A 893 -8.54 -9.01 29.55
N ALA A 894 -7.48 -8.37 29.08
CA ALA A 894 -6.18 -8.98 28.83
C ALA A 894 -5.55 -9.58 30.12
N ASP A 895 -4.75 -10.64 29.95
CA ASP A 895 -3.90 -11.14 31.02
C ASP A 895 -2.60 -10.35 31.14
N TYR A 896 -2.07 -9.91 29.99
CA TYR A 896 -0.82 -9.16 29.90
C TYR A 896 -0.86 -8.13 28.77
N ILE A 897 -0.27 -6.98 28.99
CA ILE A 897 -0.21 -5.89 28.00
C ILE A 897 1.25 -5.54 27.73
N ILE A 898 1.55 -5.23 26.48
CA ILE A 898 2.79 -4.63 26.00
C ILE A 898 2.40 -3.33 25.31
N ASP A 899 2.66 -2.20 25.96
CA ASP A 899 2.31 -0.88 25.45
C ASP A 899 3.50 -0.22 24.77
N LEU A 900 3.37 0.11 23.47
CA LEU A 900 4.41 0.70 22.66
C LEU A 900 4.12 2.19 22.41
N GLY A 901 5.17 2.98 22.42
CA GLY A 901 5.08 4.42 22.22
C GLY A 901 6.42 5.12 22.35
N PRO A 902 6.45 6.32 22.96
CA PRO A 902 5.30 7.13 23.40
C PRO A 902 4.46 7.69 22.26
N GLU A 903 5.07 7.98 21.10
CA GLU A 903 4.44 8.56 19.92
C GLU A 903 4.46 7.60 18.72
N GLY A 904 3.97 8.05 17.55
CA GLY A 904 4.09 7.33 16.28
C GLY A 904 5.38 7.66 15.52
N GLY A 905 5.75 6.84 14.55
CA GLY A 905 6.89 7.06 13.67
C GLY A 905 8.24 7.13 14.41
N THR A 906 9.05 8.14 14.12
CA THR A 906 10.38 8.34 14.74
C THR A 906 10.31 8.61 16.24
N GLY A 907 9.19 9.18 16.72
CA GLY A 907 8.92 9.41 18.14
C GLY A 907 8.45 8.16 18.92
N GLY A 908 8.18 7.05 18.20
CA GLY A 908 7.72 5.78 18.75
C GLY A 908 8.83 4.74 18.85
N GLY A 909 8.40 3.48 18.84
CA GLY A 909 9.32 2.34 18.80
C GLY A 909 9.96 1.94 20.11
N GLU A 910 9.43 2.41 21.24
CA GLU A 910 9.88 2.07 22.60
C GLU A 910 8.80 1.30 23.35
N VAL A 911 9.19 0.51 24.34
CA VAL A 911 8.26 -0.12 25.28
C VAL A 911 7.99 0.87 26.41
N VAL A 912 6.75 1.35 26.49
CA VAL A 912 6.33 2.34 27.50
C VAL A 912 5.94 1.65 28.79
N ALA A 913 5.17 0.57 28.69
CA ALA A 913 4.69 -0.19 29.83
C ALA A 913 4.52 -1.67 29.48
N THR A 914 4.69 -2.54 30.46
CA THR A 914 4.35 -3.96 30.36
C THR A 914 3.75 -4.44 31.69
N GLY A 915 2.81 -5.37 31.64
CA GLY A 915 2.21 -5.94 32.84
C GLY A 915 0.72 -6.24 32.68
N THR A 916 0.03 -6.41 33.79
CA THR A 916 -1.44 -6.54 33.76
C THR A 916 -2.10 -5.20 33.40
N PRO A 917 -3.37 -5.20 32.99
CA PRO A 917 -4.09 -3.94 32.70
C PRO A 917 -4.01 -2.93 33.86
N GLU A 918 -4.09 -3.41 35.11
CA GLU A 918 -4.00 -2.58 36.31
C GLU A 918 -2.60 -1.92 36.44
N GLN A 919 -1.54 -2.69 36.18
CA GLN A 919 -0.16 -2.19 36.25
C GLN A 919 0.11 -1.15 35.14
N VAL A 920 -0.44 -1.36 33.95
CA VAL A 920 -0.32 -0.40 32.86
C VAL A 920 -1.13 0.86 33.14
N ALA A 921 -2.32 0.74 33.74
CA ALA A 921 -3.16 1.87 34.15
C ALA A 921 -2.49 2.77 35.20
N ASP A 922 -1.59 2.22 36.04
CA ASP A 922 -0.84 2.99 37.00
C ASP A 922 0.42 3.67 36.44
N ASN A 923 0.80 3.38 35.19
CA ASN A 923 1.96 4.00 34.55
C ASN A 923 1.61 5.39 33.96
N PRO A 924 2.15 6.49 34.47
CA PRO A 924 1.81 7.85 34.03
C PRO A 924 2.31 8.17 32.61
N ASN A 925 3.21 7.37 32.05
CA ASN A 925 3.74 7.59 30.70
C ASN A 925 2.96 6.83 29.62
N SER A 926 1.98 6.02 30.02
CA SER A 926 1.17 5.23 29.09
C SER A 926 -0.14 5.93 28.76
N TYR A 927 -0.31 6.36 27.52
CA TYR A 927 -1.60 6.87 27.06
C TYR A 927 -2.71 5.80 27.16
N THR A 928 -2.39 4.57 26.80
CA THR A 928 -3.34 3.44 26.98
C THR A 928 -3.71 3.29 28.44
N GLY A 929 -2.75 3.43 29.36
CA GLY A 929 -2.96 3.36 30.81
C GLY A 929 -3.89 4.44 31.34
N GLU A 930 -3.78 5.67 30.82
CA GLU A 930 -4.64 6.78 31.20
C GLU A 930 -6.12 6.47 30.93
N PHE A 931 -6.45 5.98 29.72
CA PHE A 931 -7.82 5.61 29.36
C PHE A 931 -8.29 4.34 30.12
N LEU A 932 -7.40 3.36 30.34
CA LEU A 932 -7.73 2.16 31.12
C LEU A 932 -8.12 2.49 32.56
N LYS A 933 -7.47 3.45 33.17
CA LYS A 933 -7.72 3.84 34.57
C LYS A 933 -9.15 4.27 34.80
N GLU A 934 -9.77 4.93 33.83
CA GLU A 934 -11.17 5.34 33.91
C GLU A 934 -12.14 4.15 33.85
N ILE A 935 -11.81 3.15 33.03
CA ILE A 935 -12.67 1.98 32.78
C ILE A 935 -12.54 0.92 33.87
N LEU A 936 -11.34 0.75 34.43
CA LEU A 936 -11.10 -0.22 35.51
C LEU A 936 -11.66 0.26 36.86
N LYS A 937 -11.94 1.56 37.02
CA LYS A 937 -12.60 2.13 38.20
C LYS A 937 -14.12 2.01 38.18
N LYS A 938 -14.71 1.86 37.01
CA LYS A 938 -16.15 1.64 36.79
C LYS A 938 -16.49 0.15 36.85
#